data_52b9fda639f5010d540a05cb96e9b182
#
_entry.id   52b9fda639f5010d540a05cb96e9b182
#
_cell.length_a   1.000
_cell.length_b   1.000
_cell.length_c   1.000
_cell.angle_alpha   90.00
_cell.angle_beta   90.00
_cell.angle_gamma   90.00
#
_symmetry.space_group_name_H-M   'P 1'
#
loop_
_entity.id
_entity.type
_entity.pdbx_description
1 polymer ?
#
loop_
_entity_poly.entity_id
_entity_poly.type
_entity_poly.pdbx_seq_one_letter_code
_entity_poly.pdbx_strand_id
1 'polypeptide(L)'
;MAKKVVDIKKTRIKISAFLFLTAIFALIVRLGYIQIVAGPTYSQEAMKQQYKDTVIYPMRGIIYDRTGKELAVSVPKNDLWIEPDNIKDSEKDAAIETLSKILELDKEEIKKSLSSGKKRFALAKNIDSDKVKKIREAKISGIWFEQSSRRYYPYGKFASHVIGHVSNENVGLAGVEASFNTYLKGIPGREIFIKDARNREISTNSLSYNEPVNGRNLILTIDEVIQHHMERAMEQALVDNNAKRVIAIAMDPQTGDILGMVSKPDYDPNDSRTPLYPLFQEKIDAALSDEEKLKELYTMWRNPAVNDIYEPGSPFKVVTASAALEEGLVYPEEWFNDIGYTEVAGRKIKNLTSKPFGSITFTKAVEQSVNSTFIQIAQRLGAQKFTEYITAFGFGKPTGIALPGEGVGMQYTVSKMGPVELATTSFGQGISVTPIQMISAISAVANDGKLMKPRIVKEVTDENGEIVESFEPEVVKRAVSKTTADQMLAIMESVVANGSGSATKIDGYRIGGKTGTAQKVIDGKYQSGYYISSCAAVAPIEDPQVALLVIVDEPKGASYSGSTISGPVVRQIMQDILRYLGVKPNAQAVIENNDSKIVIPEIRNRKYSEVAIELEKLGIGHVLDAQQEIDTSGIVIDSFPKPGDKVPQGSSVMLYIGSSTDETIIMPDLSGKTVKEVTELLKNMGIEFTPVGSGKAVKQMPSAGTMVKKGNMASVEFE
;
A
#
# COMPACT_ATOMS: atom_id res chain seq x y z
N MET A 1 16.14 105.49 14.82
CA MET A 1 16.04 104.26 13.94
C MET A 1 16.87 103.09 14.49
N ALA A 2 18.02 103.26 15.10
CA ALA A 2 18.87 102.13 15.53
C ALA A 2 18.28 101.25 16.63
N LYS A 3 17.47 101.75 17.61
CA LYS A 3 16.83 100.98 18.68
C LYS A 3 15.76 99.98 18.13
N LYS A 4 15.00 100.34 17.07
CA LYS A 4 13.97 99.53 16.44
C LYS A 4 14.56 98.36 15.62
N VAL A 5 15.73 98.49 15.03
CA VAL A 5 16.45 97.48 14.24
C VAL A 5 17.07 96.41 15.17
N VAL A 6 17.54 96.85 16.36
CA VAL A 6 18.11 95.91 17.39
C VAL A 6 17.02 95.05 18.01
N ASP A 7 15.81 95.59 18.22
CA ASP A 7 14.67 94.81 18.73
C ASP A 7 14.13 93.78 17.70
N ILE A 8 14.12 94.16 16.45
CA ILE A 8 13.71 93.19 15.34
C ILE A 8 14.74 92.05 15.24
N LYS A 9 16.04 92.34 15.35
CA LYS A 9 17.07 91.30 15.36
C LYS A 9 16.93 90.34 16.54
N LYS A 10 16.72 90.90 17.77
CA LYS A 10 16.50 90.10 18.99
C LYS A 10 15.27 89.25 18.89
N THR A 11 14.14 89.71 18.32
CA THR A 11 12.92 88.97 18.13
C THR A 11 13.12 87.86 17.10
N ARG A 12 13.80 88.09 15.99
CA ARG A 12 14.13 87.05 15.00
C ARG A 12 15.01 85.97 15.59
N ILE A 13 16.02 86.30 16.43
CA ILE A 13 16.88 85.35 17.12
C ILE A 13 16.02 84.50 18.10
N LYS A 14 15.10 85.09 18.84
CA LYS A 14 14.21 84.36 19.76
C LYS A 14 13.27 83.43 19.00
N ILE A 15 12.70 83.82 17.86
CA ILE A 15 11.88 83.03 17.03
C ILE A 15 12.70 81.88 16.42
N SER A 16 13.89 82.13 15.88
CA SER A 16 14.75 81.07 15.35
C SER A 16 15.19 80.07 16.42
N ALA A 17 15.53 80.56 17.62
CA ALA A 17 15.87 79.72 18.77
C ALA A 17 14.66 78.85 19.21
N PHE A 18 13.48 79.48 19.26
CA PHE A 18 12.24 78.70 19.55
C PHE A 18 11.95 77.64 18.53
N LEU A 19 12.04 77.93 17.22
CA LEU A 19 11.85 76.92 16.14
C LEU A 19 12.90 75.82 16.24
N PHE A 20 14.16 76.18 16.56
CA PHE A 20 15.22 75.19 16.72
C PHE A 20 14.97 74.27 17.92
N LEU A 21 14.55 74.80 19.07
CA LEU A 21 14.18 74.01 20.25
C LEU A 21 12.97 73.13 20.02
N THR A 22 11.98 73.64 19.29
CA THR A 22 10.80 72.84 18.90
C THR A 22 11.19 71.67 17.96
N ALA A 23 12.11 71.94 17.03
CA ALA A 23 12.62 70.84 16.14
C ALA A 23 13.40 69.77 16.94
N ILE A 24 14.24 70.20 17.89
CA ILE A 24 14.95 69.26 18.78
C ILE A 24 13.94 68.46 19.63
N PHE A 25 12.95 69.17 20.22
CA PHE A 25 11.92 68.49 21.00
C PHE A 25 11.15 67.45 20.16
N ALA A 26 10.74 67.77 18.91
CA ALA A 26 10.11 66.87 18.00
C ALA A 26 10.98 65.64 17.64
N LEU A 27 12.31 65.85 17.47
CA LEU A 27 13.28 64.78 17.28
C LEU A 27 13.38 63.85 18.49
N ILE A 28 13.40 64.40 19.70
CA ILE A 28 13.47 63.68 20.98
C ILE A 28 12.19 62.79 21.11
N VAL A 29 11.02 63.41 20.88
CA VAL A 29 9.73 62.65 20.89
C VAL A 29 9.73 61.55 19.84
N ARG A 30 10.22 61.86 18.63
CA ARG A 30 10.31 60.86 17.54
C ARG A 30 11.28 59.72 17.90
N LEU A 31 12.42 60.02 18.48
CA LEU A 31 13.38 59.02 18.95
C LEU A 31 12.79 58.17 20.08
N GLY A 32 12.11 58.81 21.04
CA GLY A 32 11.41 58.10 22.11
C GLY A 32 10.34 57.15 21.56
N TYR A 33 9.56 57.62 20.59
CA TYR A 33 8.59 56.76 19.92
C TYR A 33 9.24 55.54 19.22
N ILE A 34 10.32 55.80 18.47
CA ILE A 34 11.04 54.71 17.75
C ILE A 34 11.65 53.71 18.76
N GLN A 35 12.23 54.19 19.88
CA GLN A 35 12.88 53.31 20.85
C GLN A 35 11.89 52.56 21.75
N ILE A 36 10.83 53.20 22.21
CA ILE A 36 9.93 52.62 23.22
C ILE A 36 8.72 51.93 22.57
N VAL A 37 8.11 52.54 21.57
CA VAL A 37 6.87 52.06 20.97
C VAL A 37 7.14 51.16 19.77
N ALA A 38 7.96 51.62 18.83
CA ALA A 38 8.26 50.88 17.60
C ALA A 38 9.49 49.95 17.74
N GLY A 39 10.28 50.09 18.80
CA GLY A 39 11.50 49.33 19.05
C GLY A 39 11.33 47.83 19.03
N PRO A 40 10.34 47.26 19.71
CA PRO A 40 10.08 45.81 19.65
C PRO A 40 9.80 45.30 18.24
N THR A 41 9.03 46.08 17.45
CA THR A 41 8.71 45.73 16.06
C THR A 41 9.94 45.77 15.16
N TYR A 42 10.72 46.84 15.24
CA TYR A 42 11.98 46.97 14.51
C TYR A 42 13.02 45.92 14.93
N SER A 43 13.08 45.58 16.22
CA SER A 43 13.94 44.52 16.72
C SER A 43 13.54 43.15 16.14
N GLN A 44 12.24 42.84 16.11
CA GLN A 44 11.73 41.64 15.46
C GLN A 44 12.02 41.56 13.96
N GLU A 45 11.86 42.69 13.26
CA GLU A 45 12.18 42.76 11.83
C GLU A 45 13.68 42.60 11.59
N ALA A 46 14.53 43.23 12.42
CA ALA A 46 15.97 43.08 12.37
C ALA A 46 16.39 41.62 12.63
N MET A 47 15.79 40.95 13.64
CA MET A 47 16.01 39.51 13.88
C MET A 47 15.64 38.65 12.67
N LYS A 48 14.48 38.90 12.06
CA LYS A 48 14.07 38.16 10.82
C LYS A 48 15.04 38.38 9.66
N GLN A 49 15.67 39.53 9.57
CA GLN A 49 16.68 39.81 8.55
C GLN A 49 18.04 39.18 8.85
N GLN A 50 18.41 39.06 10.13
CA GLN A 50 19.70 38.54 10.57
C GLN A 50 19.74 37.02 10.69
N TYR A 51 18.61 36.38 10.93
CA TYR A 51 18.56 34.92 11.13
C TYR A 51 17.98 34.20 9.91
N LYS A 52 18.60 33.10 9.55
CA LYS A 52 18.08 32.10 8.60
C LYS A 52 17.63 30.90 9.42
N ASP A 53 16.33 30.67 9.45
CA ASP A 53 15.70 29.47 10.05
C ASP A 53 15.51 28.45 8.95
N THR A 54 16.19 27.31 9.04
CA THR A 54 16.15 26.23 8.07
C THR A 54 15.54 25.01 8.74
N VAL A 55 14.50 24.46 8.13
CA VAL A 55 13.88 23.19 8.56
C VAL A 55 14.71 22.05 8.01
N ILE A 56 15.11 21.12 8.88
CA ILE A 56 15.78 19.87 8.48
C ILE A 56 14.73 18.79 8.48
N TYR A 57 14.45 18.24 7.29
CA TYR A 57 13.43 17.20 7.16
C TYR A 57 13.99 15.84 7.60
N PRO A 58 13.23 15.10 8.44
CA PRO A 58 13.61 13.75 8.83
C PRO A 58 13.44 12.78 7.66
N MET A 59 14.16 11.66 7.72
CA MET A 59 13.89 10.52 6.85
C MET A 59 12.60 9.85 7.32
N ARG A 60 11.73 9.51 6.38
CA ARG A 60 10.52 8.74 6.66
C ARG A 60 10.90 7.28 6.91
N GLY A 61 10.32 6.66 7.94
CA GLY A 61 10.60 5.29 8.33
C GLY A 61 10.39 4.28 7.20
N ILE A 62 11.14 3.20 7.22
CA ILE A 62 11.08 2.11 6.23
C ILE A 62 9.86 1.24 6.52
N ILE A 63 9.23 0.72 5.47
CA ILE A 63 8.20 -0.31 5.59
C ILE A 63 8.81 -1.62 5.12
N TYR A 64 8.82 -2.61 6.01
CA TYR A 64 9.31 -3.95 5.76
C TYR A 64 8.15 -4.94 5.62
N ASP A 65 8.37 -6.01 4.88
CA ASP A 65 7.54 -7.20 4.95
C ASP A 65 7.80 -7.99 6.26
N ARG A 66 7.09 -9.10 6.49
CA ARG A 66 7.27 -9.93 7.69
C ARG A 66 8.65 -10.59 7.80
N THR A 67 9.40 -10.67 6.70
CA THR A 67 10.74 -11.30 6.62
C THR A 67 11.87 -10.28 6.68
N GLY A 68 11.58 -8.99 6.75
CA GLY A 68 12.54 -7.89 6.81
C GLY A 68 12.94 -7.32 5.46
N LYS A 69 12.19 -7.60 4.38
CA LYS A 69 12.41 -6.97 3.06
C LYS A 69 11.83 -5.59 3.00
N GLU A 70 12.54 -4.65 2.40
CA GLU A 70 12.15 -3.26 2.24
C GLU A 70 11.09 -3.10 1.15
N LEU A 71 9.87 -2.76 1.55
CA LEU A 71 8.76 -2.50 0.63
C LEU A 71 8.62 -1.01 0.28
N ALA A 72 9.03 -0.12 1.18
CA ALA A 72 9.06 1.31 0.93
C ALA A 72 10.22 1.96 1.70
N VAL A 73 11.04 2.75 1.00
CA VAL A 73 12.22 3.41 1.55
C VAL A 73 12.19 4.91 1.24
N SER A 74 12.99 5.69 1.97
CA SER A 74 13.18 7.11 1.69
C SER A 74 14.56 7.35 1.13
N VAL A 75 14.63 7.96 -0.05
CA VAL A 75 15.90 8.28 -0.74
C VAL A 75 16.16 9.77 -0.58
N PRO A 76 17.37 10.19 -0.16
CA PRO A 76 17.70 11.60 -0.10
C PRO A 76 17.66 12.24 -1.49
N LYS A 77 17.06 13.42 -1.56
CA LYS A 77 16.91 14.23 -2.77
C LYS A 77 17.20 15.68 -2.43
N ASN A 78 17.21 16.54 -3.46
CA ASN A 78 17.41 17.97 -3.28
C ASN A 78 16.29 18.74 -3.96
N ASP A 79 15.78 19.78 -3.30
CA ASP A 79 14.85 20.73 -3.88
C ASP A 79 15.61 21.97 -4.33
N LEU A 80 15.36 22.44 -5.55
CA LEU A 80 15.97 23.65 -6.09
C LEU A 80 15.07 24.84 -5.78
N TRP A 81 15.62 25.75 -5.00
CA TRP A 81 14.98 27.00 -4.66
C TRP A 81 15.61 28.16 -5.43
N ILE A 82 14.78 29.14 -5.78
CA ILE A 82 15.19 30.34 -6.52
C ILE A 82 14.71 31.60 -5.80
N GLU A 83 15.60 32.60 -5.73
CA GLU A 83 15.30 33.99 -5.42
C GLU A 83 15.50 34.83 -6.70
N PRO A 84 14.43 35.16 -7.45
CA PRO A 84 14.55 35.83 -8.74
C PRO A 84 15.28 37.16 -8.70
N ASP A 85 15.15 37.91 -7.59
CA ASP A 85 15.79 39.23 -7.37
C ASP A 85 17.32 39.12 -7.25
N ASN A 86 17.84 37.94 -6.93
CA ASN A 86 19.28 37.68 -6.82
C ASN A 86 19.91 37.21 -8.12
N ILE A 87 19.12 36.98 -9.18
CA ILE A 87 19.61 36.68 -10.53
C ILE A 87 19.71 38.00 -11.29
N LYS A 88 20.91 38.35 -11.75
CA LYS A 88 21.12 39.57 -12.55
C LYS A 88 20.31 39.48 -13.87
N ASP A 89 19.71 40.60 -14.27
CA ASP A 89 18.87 40.63 -15.48
C ASP A 89 19.62 40.16 -16.75
N SER A 90 20.93 40.46 -16.83
CA SER A 90 21.78 39.97 -17.92
C SER A 90 22.04 38.46 -17.93
N GLU A 91 21.78 37.76 -16.83
CA GLU A 91 22.04 36.33 -16.66
C GLU A 91 20.73 35.50 -16.67
N LYS A 92 19.54 36.15 -16.61
CA LYS A 92 18.24 35.48 -16.51
C LYS A 92 17.95 34.55 -17.67
N ASP A 93 18.18 34.99 -18.91
CA ASP A 93 17.89 34.15 -20.09
C ASP A 93 18.82 32.94 -20.18
N ALA A 94 20.10 33.09 -19.85
CA ALA A 94 21.06 32.01 -19.81
C ALA A 94 20.73 31.01 -18.67
N ALA A 95 20.27 31.54 -17.52
CA ALA A 95 19.82 30.69 -16.40
C ALA A 95 18.57 29.87 -16.78
N ILE A 96 17.58 30.50 -17.44
CA ILE A 96 16.37 29.81 -17.93
C ILE A 96 16.75 28.69 -18.90
N GLU A 97 17.65 28.97 -19.85
CA GLU A 97 18.08 27.97 -20.83
C GLU A 97 18.79 26.79 -20.18
N THR A 98 19.69 27.07 -19.25
CA THR A 98 20.45 26.05 -18.53
C THR A 98 19.54 25.18 -17.65
N LEU A 99 18.65 25.81 -16.88
CA LEU A 99 17.72 25.11 -15.99
C LEU A 99 16.71 24.30 -16.79
N SER A 100 16.17 24.84 -17.89
CA SER A 100 15.26 24.10 -18.78
C SER A 100 15.91 22.83 -19.34
N LYS A 101 17.16 22.93 -19.80
CA LYS A 101 17.88 21.79 -20.37
C LYS A 101 18.21 20.72 -19.34
N ILE A 102 18.62 21.09 -18.13
CA ILE A 102 19.03 20.13 -17.09
C ILE A 102 17.81 19.51 -16.41
N LEU A 103 16.78 20.32 -16.12
CA LEU A 103 15.57 19.89 -15.41
C LEU A 103 14.49 19.32 -16.34
N GLU A 104 14.66 19.48 -17.67
CA GLU A 104 13.66 19.05 -18.67
C GLU A 104 12.30 19.76 -18.50
N LEU A 105 12.34 21.02 -18.03
CA LEU A 105 11.16 21.87 -17.85
C LEU A 105 10.98 22.83 -19.01
N ASP A 106 9.73 23.21 -19.28
CA ASP A 106 9.41 24.19 -20.30
C ASP A 106 10.00 25.57 -19.97
N LYS A 107 10.66 26.23 -20.97
CA LYS A 107 11.28 27.54 -20.80
C LYS A 107 10.28 28.62 -20.39
N GLU A 108 9.07 28.59 -20.97
CA GLU A 108 8.03 29.58 -20.67
C GLU A 108 7.48 29.40 -19.27
N GLU A 109 7.40 28.17 -18.76
CA GLU A 109 7.00 27.86 -17.39
C GLU A 109 8.02 28.41 -16.39
N ILE A 110 9.32 28.19 -16.63
CA ILE A 110 10.39 28.75 -15.80
C ILE A 110 10.32 30.29 -15.82
N LYS A 111 10.18 30.90 -17.00
CA LYS A 111 10.08 32.36 -17.19
C LYS A 111 8.86 32.94 -16.45
N LYS A 112 7.71 32.29 -16.57
CA LYS A 112 6.48 32.66 -15.85
C LYS A 112 6.68 32.59 -14.34
N SER A 113 7.36 31.55 -13.85
CA SER A 113 7.65 31.36 -12.43
C SER A 113 8.58 32.44 -11.90
N LEU A 114 9.64 32.80 -12.65
CA LEU A 114 10.57 33.89 -12.31
C LEU A 114 9.88 35.26 -12.31
N SER A 115 8.85 35.44 -13.14
CA SER A 115 8.09 36.70 -13.26
C SER A 115 6.89 36.77 -12.31
N SER A 116 6.67 35.78 -11.47
CA SER A 116 5.49 35.67 -10.59
C SER A 116 5.43 36.66 -9.44
N GLY A 117 6.46 37.48 -9.24
CA GLY A 117 6.57 38.44 -8.11
C GLY A 117 6.84 37.77 -6.75
N LYS A 118 7.03 36.47 -6.70
CA LYS A 118 7.42 35.75 -5.49
C LYS A 118 8.90 36.01 -5.19
N LYS A 119 9.21 36.43 -3.98
CA LYS A 119 10.60 36.65 -3.54
C LYS A 119 11.42 35.36 -3.50
N ARG A 120 10.77 34.23 -3.21
CA ARG A 120 11.39 32.91 -3.07
C ARG A 120 10.38 31.83 -3.43
N PHE A 121 10.78 30.81 -4.19
CA PHE A 121 9.96 29.62 -4.46
C PHE A 121 10.84 28.42 -4.86
N ALA A 122 10.32 27.21 -4.67
CA ALA A 122 10.94 26.00 -5.18
C ALA A 122 10.60 25.87 -6.69
N LEU A 123 11.62 25.90 -7.55
CA LEU A 123 11.46 25.72 -9.00
C LEU A 123 11.25 24.24 -9.35
N ALA A 124 12.02 23.37 -8.72
CA ALA A 124 11.89 21.93 -8.90
C ALA A 124 12.15 21.20 -7.57
N LYS A 125 11.41 20.13 -7.36
CA LYS A 125 11.53 19.27 -6.17
C LYS A 125 12.09 17.92 -6.55
N ASN A 126 12.67 17.21 -5.57
CA ASN A 126 13.14 15.82 -5.70
C ASN A 126 14.19 15.62 -6.82
N ILE A 127 15.12 16.55 -6.95
CA ILE A 127 16.15 16.54 -8.02
C ILE A 127 17.24 15.51 -7.69
N ASP A 128 17.64 14.73 -8.68
CA ASP A 128 18.72 13.78 -8.58
C ASP A 128 20.09 14.49 -8.44
N SER A 129 21.03 13.83 -7.75
CA SER A 129 22.37 14.38 -7.46
C SER A 129 23.15 14.79 -8.71
N ASP A 130 23.01 14.06 -9.82
CA ASP A 130 23.66 14.40 -11.09
C ASP A 130 23.16 15.72 -11.68
N LYS A 131 21.83 15.94 -11.63
CA LYS A 131 21.23 17.22 -12.05
C LYS A 131 21.67 18.35 -11.13
N VAL A 132 21.75 18.10 -9.80
CA VAL A 132 22.26 19.06 -8.80
C VAL A 132 23.69 19.47 -9.12
N LYS A 133 24.56 18.49 -9.40
CA LYS A 133 25.96 18.74 -9.76
C LYS A 133 26.08 19.63 -11.00
N LYS A 134 25.37 19.32 -12.07
CA LYS A 134 25.35 20.09 -13.32
C LYS A 134 24.87 21.54 -13.09
N ILE A 135 23.83 21.72 -12.24
CA ILE A 135 23.31 23.05 -11.92
C ILE A 135 24.32 23.84 -11.06
N ARG A 136 24.99 23.19 -10.09
CA ARG A 136 26.06 23.83 -9.29
C ARG A 136 27.25 24.27 -10.15
N GLU A 137 27.64 23.44 -11.12
CA GLU A 137 28.72 23.76 -12.08
C GLU A 137 28.38 24.97 -12.95
N ALA A 138 27.10 25.21 -13.24
CA ALA A 138 26.63 26.38 -14.00
C ALA A 138 26.72 27.70 -13.21
N LYS A 139 26.99 27.67 -11.89
CA LYS A 139 27.22 28.84 -11.00
C LYS A 139 26.16 29.94 -11.14
N ILE A 140 24.90 29.58 -11.30
CA ILE A 140 23.80 30.54 -11.41
C ILE A 140 23.62 31.23 -10.06
N SER A 141 23.58 32.56 -10.04
CA SER A 141 23.31 33.34 -8.82
C SER A 141 21.82 33.22 -8.42
N GLY A 142 21.52 33.34 -7.13
CA GLY A 142 20.13 33.34 -6.63
C GLY A 142 19.45 31.98 -6.61
N ILE A 143 20.21 30.87 -6.73
CA ILE A 143 19.72 29.52 -6.53
C ILE A 143 20.47 28.83 -5.39
N TRP A 144 19.77 27.91 -4.72
CA TRP A 144 20.37 26.98 -3.73
C TRP A 144 19.57 25.69 -3.67
N PHE A 145 20.18 24.70 -3.05
CA PHE A 145 19.57 23.40 -2.86
C PHE A 145 19.22 23.21 -1.37
N GLU A 146 18.02 22.72 -1.12
CA GLU A 146 17.57 22.30 0.19
C GLU A 146 17.45 20.77 0.16
N GLN A 147 18.00 20.10 1.17
CA GLN A 147 17.91 18.65 1.26
C GLN A 147 16.46 18.25 1.53
N SER A 148 15.97 17.30 0.76
CA SER A 148 14.65 16.70 0.87
C SER A 148 14.76 15.18 0.82
N SER A 149 13.65 14.48 0.97
CA SER A 149 13.60 13.02 0.78
C SER A 149 12.42 12.65 -0.10
N ARG A 150 12.65 11.71 -1.01
CA ARG A 150 11.60 11.13 -1.83
C ARG A 150 11.29 9.73 -1.35
N ARG A 151 10.00 9.42 -1.19
CA ARG A 151 9.55 8.04 -0.96
C ARG A 151 9.74 7.22 -2.23
N TYR A 152 10.27 6.03 -2.08
CA TYR A 152 10.53 5.09 -3.18
C TYR A 152 10.02 3.71 -2.82
N TYR A 153 9.32 3.08 -3.75
CA TYR A 153 8.71 1.76 -3.62
C TYR A 153 9.44 0.82 -4.59
N PRO A 154 10.40 0.02 -4.10
CA PRO A 154 11.32 -0.75 -4.96
C PRO A 154 10.63 -1.73 -5.91
N TYR A 155 9.48 -2.23 -5.51
CA TYR A 155 8.70 -3.22 -6.27
C TYR A 155 7.54 -2.61 -7.07
N GLY A 156 7.55 -1.28 -7.32
CA GLY A 156 6.52 -0.61 -8.11
C GLY A 156 5.11 -0.84 -7.59
N LYS A 157 4.23 -1.42 -8.42
CA LYS A 157 2.81 -1.66 -8.10
C LYS A 157 2.53 -2.72 -7.03
N PHE A 158 3.57 -3.44 -6.57
CA PHE A 158 3.45 -4.51 -5.57
C PHE A 158 2.76 -4.02 -4.30
N ALA A 159 1.71 -4.74 -3.87
CA ALA A 159 0.90 -4.44 -2.68
C ALA A 159 0.44 -2.97 -2.59
N SER A 160 0.28 -2.28 -3.72
CA SER A 160 0.06 -0.82 -3.78
C SER A 160 -1.13 -0.35 -2.94
N HIS A 161 -2.23 -1.10 -2.92
CA HIS A 161 -3.41 -0.76 -2.11
C HIS A 161 -3.21 -1.01 -0.60
N VAL A 162 -2.23 -1.84 -0.23
CA VAL A 162 -1.87 -2.11 1.17
C VAL A 162 -0.85 -1.09 1.66
N ILE A 163 0.26 -0.94 0.94
CA ILE A 163 1.33 -0.01 1.30
C ILE A 163 0.80 1.42 1.19
N GLY A 164 0.11 1.74 0.10
CA GLY A 164 -0.33 3.08 -0.21
C GLY A 164 0.78 3.94 -0.81
N HIS A 165 0.63 5.25 -0.72
CA HIS A 165 1.61 6.22 -1.22
C HIS A 165 1.56 7.51 -0.43
N VAL A 166 2.55 8.37 -0.67
CA VAL A 166 2.68 9.68 -0.01
C VAL A 166 2.48 10.83 -1.01
N SER A 167 2.15 12.00 -0.47
CA SER A 167 2.17 13.25 -1.23
C SER A 167 3.62 13.73 -1.48
N ASN A 168 3.76 14.77 -2.31
CA ASN A 168 5.05 15.43 -2.53
C ASN A 168 5.63 16.06 -1.24
N GLU A 169 4.80 16.30 -0.24
CA GLU A 169 5.19 16.81 1.09
C GLU A 169 5.45 15.67 2.08
N ASN A 170 5.60 14.42 1.59
CA ASN A 170 5.88 13.24 2.40
C ASN A 170 4.81 12.90 3.45
N VAL A 171 3.53 13.22 3.15
CA VAL A 171 2.36 12.87 3.96
C VAL A 171 1.67 11.66 3.36
N GLY A 172 1.39 10.64 4.17
CA GLY A 172 0.68 9.43 3.73
C GLY A 172 -0.74 9.73 3.26
N LEU A 173 -1.11 9.27 2.05
CA LEU A 173 -2.42 9.52 1.43
C LEU A 173 -3.30 8.27 1.35
N ALA A 174 -2.73 7.09 1.28
CA ALA A 174 -3.43 5.82 1.16
C ALA A 174 -2.72 4.71 1.93
N GLY A 175 -3.38 3.59 2.15
CA GLY A 175 -2.80 2.38 2.72
C GLY A 175 -2.17 2.57 4.10
N VAL A 176 -1.16 1.76 4.39
CA VAL A 176 -0.37 1.82 5.64
C VAL A 176 0.36 3.16 5.77
N GLU A 177 0.82 3.75 4.66
CA GLU A 177 1.43 5.09 4.64
C GLU A 177 0.53 6.15 5.27
N ALA A 178 -0.79 6.07 5.05
CA ALA A 178 -1.77 6.98 5.64
C ALA A 178 -2.09 6.61 7.09
N SER A 179 -2.41 5.35 7.37
CA SER A 179 -2.85 4.90 8.69
C SER A 179 -1.75 5.05 9.75
N PHE A 180 -0.50 4.79 9.39
CA PHE A 180 0.66 4.86 10.28
C PHE A 180 1.53 6.09 10.02
N ASN A 181 0.98 7.13 9.37
CA ASN A 181 1.73 8.34 9.04
C ASN A 181 2.40 8.99 10.26
N THR A 182 1.78 8.91 11.43
CA THR A 182 2.33 9.49 12.68
C THR A 182 3.64 8.83 13.10
N TYR A 183 3.79 7.53 12.89
CA TYR A 183 5.02 6.79 13.17
C TYR A 183 6.07 7.06 12.07
N LEU A 184 5.65 6.98 10.81
CA LEU A 184 6.53 7.02 9.65
C LEU A 184 7.15 8.39 9.38
N LYS A 185 6.43 9.51 9.62
CA LYS A 185 6.83 10.84 9.14
C LYS A 185 8.03 11.47 9.85
N GLY A 186 8.38 11.02 11.06
CA GLY A 186 9.40 11.63 11.90
C GLY A 186 9.04 13.04 12.42
N ILE A 187 10.00 13.69 13.05
CA ILE A 187 9.85 15.05 13.58
C ILE A 187 10.92 15.94 12.95
N PRO A 188 10.55 17.04 12.27
CA PRO A 188 11.52 17.94 11.66
C PRO A 188 12.43 18.59 12.69
N GLY A 189 13.71 18.67 12.36
CA GLY A 189 14.70 19.48 13.07
C GLY A 189 14.68 20.93 12.60
N ARG A 190 15.45 21.77 13.29
CA ARG A 190 15.63 23.17 12.93
C ARG A 190 17.06 23.61 13.15
N GLU A 191 17.54 24.43 12.23
CA GLU A 191 18.86 25.02 12.31
C GLU A 191 18.77 26.52 12.04
N ILE A 192 19.31 27.32 12.95
CA ILE A 192 19.26 28.78 12.89
C ILE A 192 20.68 29.31 12.69
N PHE A 193 20.92 30.00 11.59
CA PHE A 193 22.18 30.67 11.26
C PHE A 193 22.04 32.18 11.30
N ILE A 194 23.18 32.88 11.53
CA ILE A 194 23.30 34.32 11.27
C ILE A 194 23.65 34.51 9.81
N LYS A 195 22.91 35.39 9.12
CA LYS A 195 23.15 35.75 7.71
C LYS A 195 23.45 37.24 7.54
N ASP A 196 24.22 37.59 6.51
CA ASP A 196 24.45 38.97 6.09
C ASP A 196 23.25 39.50 5.26
N ALA A 197 23.32 40.80 4.92
CA ALA A 197 22.32 41.47 4.10
C ALA A 197 22.19 40.87 2.66
N ARG A 198 23.12 40.02 2.23
CA ARG A 198 23.10 39.27 0.99
C ARG A 198 22.70 37.83 1.17
N ASN A 199 22.12 37.49 2.31
CA ASN A 199 21.62 36.15 2.64
C ASN A 199 22.73 35.08 2.77
N ARG A 200 24.01 35.49 2.91
CA ARG A 200 25.14 34.57 3.11
C ARG A 200 25.33 34.29 4.59
N GLU A 201 25.60 33.07 4.96
CA GLU A 201 25.90 32.68 6.34
C GLU A 201 27.20 33.36 6.80
N ILE A 202 27.13 34.07 7.92
CA ILE A 202 28.27 34.84 8.50
C ILE A 202 29.07 33.95 9.44
N SER A 203 28.42 32.96 10.08
CA SER A 203 29.05 32.06 11.05
C SER A 203 29.02 30.64 10.54
N THR A 204 30.12 29.89 10.72
CA THR A 204 30.21 28.45 10.45
C THR A 204 29.51 27.64 11.50
N ASN A 205 29.13 28.20 12.64
CA ASN A 205 28.42 27.54 13.71
C ASN A 205 26.97 28.05 13.76
N SER A 206 26.02 27.10 13.79
CA SER A 206 24.61 27.42 14.03
C SER A 206 24.40 28.00 15.42
N LEU A 207 23.49 28.97 15.55
CA LEU A 207 23.08 29.54 16.84
C LEU A 207 22.23 28.55 17.64
N SER A 208 21.46 27.76 16.97
CA SER A 208 20.63 26.70 17.54
C SER A 208 20.49 25.59 16.50
N TYR A 209 20.76 24.40 16.94
CA TYR A 209 20.60 23.18 16.16
C TYR A 209 19.73 22.21 16.94
N ASN A 210 18.55 21.89 16.39
CA ASN A 210 17.69 20.82 16.87
C ASN A 210 17.72 19.72 15.82
N GLU A 211 18.26 18.58 16.18
CA GLU A 211 18.36 17.43 15.30
C GLU A 211 16.97 16.91 14.87
N PRO A 212 16.76 16.53 13.61
CA PRO A 212 15.55 15.86 13.20
C PRO A 212 15.47 14.47 13.83
N VAL A 213 14.27 14.05 14.21
CA VAL A 213 14.02 12.68 14.65
C VAL A 213 13.44 11.90 13.48
N ASN A 214 14.16 10.89 12.99
CA ASN A 214 13.71 10.05 11.88
C ASN A 214 12.41 9.34 12.23
N GLY A 215 11.63 9.01 11.19
CA GLY A 215 10.42 8.21 11.31
C GLY A 215 10.74 6.79 11.76
N ARG A 216 9.82 6.17 12.47
CA ARG A 216 9.90 4.78 12.90
C ARG A 216 9.57 3.85 11.75
N ASN A 217 10.18 2.68 11.74
CA ASN A 217 9.94 1.67 10.73
C ASN A 217 8.71 0.83 11.08
N LEU A 218 8.09 0.22 10.07
CA LEU A 218 6.98 -0.72 10.24
C LEU A 218 7.38 -2.08 9.70
N ILE A 219 7.05 -3.13 10.45
CA ILE A 219 7.11 -4.52 9.99
C ILE A 219 5.67 -4.95 9.74
N LEU A 220 5.35 -5.26 8.49
CA LEU A 220 4.03 -5.72 8.09
C LEU A 220 3.87 -7.22 8.39
N THR A 221 2.63 -7.70 8.30
CA THR A 221 2.32 -9.13 8.28
C THR A 221 2.36 -9.72 6.88
N ILE A 222 2.36 -8.86 5.85
CA ILE A 222 2.49 -9.25 4.44
C ILE A 222 3.79 -10.02 4.24
N ASP A 223 3.70 -11.15 3.55
CA ASP A 223 4.81 -11.96 3.09
C ASP A 223 5.05 -11.67 1.60
N GLU A 224 6.25 -11.21 1.26
CA GLU A 224 6.55 -10.80 -0.12
C GLU A 224 6.34 -11.94 -1.11
N VAL A 225 6.68 -13.17 -0.71
CA VAL A 225 6.55 -14.36 -1.57
C VAL A 225 5.09 -14.69 -1.84
N ILE A 226 4.29 -14.76 -0.78
CA ILE A 226 2.85 -15.04 -0.87
C ILE A 226 2.15 -13.97 -1.70
N GLN A 227 2.47 -12.70 -1.42
CA GLN A 227 1.91 -11.57 -2.15
C GLN A 227 2.22 -11.65 -3.65
N HIS A 228 3.46 -11.97 -4.02
CA HIS A 228 3.86 -12.14 -5.43
C HIS A 228 3.11 -13.25 -6.15
N HIS A 229 2.97 -14.44 -5.52
CA HIS A 229 2.19 -15.53 -6.09
C HIS A 229 0.74 -15.12 -6.31
N MET A 230 0.17 -14.41 -5.32
CA MET A 230 -1.19 -13.90 -5.42
C MET A 230 -1.34 -12.86 -6.54
N GLU A 231 -0.44 -11.88 -6.63
CA GLU A 231 -0.50 -10.83 -7.65
C GLU A 231 -0.45 -11.40 -9.07
N ARG A 232 0.46 -12.34 -9.31
CA ARG A 232 0.57 -13.02 -10.60
C ARG A 232 -0.71 -13.76 -10.97
N ALA A 233 -1.24 -14.57 -10.05
CA ALA A 233 -2.46 -15.33 -10.30
C ALA A 233 -3.67 -14.41 -10.52
N MET A 234 -3.74 -13.29 -9.79
CA MET A 234 -4.84 -12.33 -9.90
C MET A 234 -4.73 -11.47 -11.17
N GLU A 235 -3.52 -11.11 -11.60
CA GLU A 235 -3.31 -10.44 -12.90
C GLU A 235 -3.81 -11.34 -14.05
N GLN A 236 -3.41 -12.61 -14.02
CA GLN A 236 -3.87 -13.59 -15.02
C GLN A 236 -5.39 -13.76 -14.98
N ALA A 237 -5.98 -13.85 -13.78
CA ALA A 237 -7.42 -13.98 -13.61
C ALA A 237 -8.19 -12.74 -14.13
N LEU A 238 -7.64 -11.53 -13.96
CA LEU A 238 -8.23 -10.31 -14.51
C LEU A 238 -8.30 -10.36 -16.04
N VAL A 239 -7.18 -10.74 -16.67
CA VAL A 239 -7.05 -10.82 -18.15
C VAL A 239 -7.89 -11.95 -18.73
N ASP A 240 -7.74 -13.17 -18.23
CA ASP A 240 -8.40 -14.37 -18.79
C ASP A 240 -9.94 -14.27 -18.73
N ASN A 241 -10.46 -13.61 -17.70
CA ASN A 241 -11.90 -13.47 -17.53
C ASN A 241 -12.43 -12.12 -18.05
N ASN A 242 -11.55 -11.26 -18.59
CA ASN A 242 -11.90 -9.88 -18.94
C ASN A 242 -12.76 -9.23 -17.83
N ALA A 243 -12.32 -9.41 -16.59
CA ALA A 243 -13.07 -9.03 -15.42
C ALA A 243 -12.94 -7.51 -15.16
N LYS A 244 -13.93 -6.93 -14.54
CA LYS A 244 -13.87 -5.53 -14.13
C LYS A 244 -12.86 -5.32 -13.01
N ARG A 245 -12.76 -6.30 -12.10
CA ARG A 245 -11.90 -6.25 -10.93
C ARG A 245 -11.70 -7.66 -10.36
N VAL A 246 -10.55 -7.86 -9.72
CA VAL A 246 -10.26 -9.08 -8.96
C VAL A 246 -9.71 -8.72 -7.59
N ILE A 247 -10.03 -9.53 -6.56
CA ILE A 247 -9.59 -9.34 -5.18
C ILE A 247 -9.17 -10.69 -4.61
N ALA A 248 -8.03 -10.74 -3.92
CA ALA A 248 -7.62 -11.90 -3.15
C ALA A 248 -7.07 -11.49 -1.78
N ILE A 249 -7.39 -12.28 -0.75
CA ILE A 249 -6.87 -12.10 0.61
C ILE A 249 -6.42 -13.46 1.14
N ALA A 250 -5.17 -13.56 1.56
CA ALA A 250 -4.64 -14.70 2.31
C ALA A 250 -4.43 -14.28 3.77
N MET A 251 -4.95 -15.08 4.70
CA MET A 251 -4.95 -14.79 6.13
C MET A 251 -4.50 -16.02 6.91
N ASP A 252 -3.61 -15.85 7.87
CA ASP A 252 -3.33 -16.85 8.88
C ASP A 252 -4.53 -16.94 9.87
N PRO A 253 -5.25 -18.06 9.93
CA PRO A 253 -6.42 -18.17 10.78
C PRO A 253 -6.11 -18.08 12.28
N GLN A 254 -4.90 -18.49 12.69
CA GLN A 254 -4.51 -18.58 14.10
C GLN A 254 -4.19 -17.21 14.70
N THR A 255 -3.60 -16.32 13.90
CA THR A 255 -3.12 -15.02 14.36
C THR A 255 -3.95 -13.85 13.86
N GLY A 256 -4.67 -14.02 12.75
CA GLY A 256 -5.35 -12.94 12.06
C GLY A 256 -4.42 -12.14 11.12
N ASP A 257 -3.18 -12.59 10.93
CA ASP A 257 -2.22 -11.92 10.06
C ASP A 257 -2.64 -11.98 8.59
N ILE A 258 -2.63 -10.85 7.94
CA ILE A 258 -2.82 -10.78 6.50
C ILE A 258 -1.48 -11.08 5.85
N LEU A 259 -1.36 -12.28 5.27
CA LEU A 259 -0.17 -12.77 4.61
C LEU A 259 -0.02 -12.19 3.19
N GLY A 260 -1.15 -11.88 2.56
CA GLY A 260 -1.20 -11.24 1.26
C GLY A 260 -2.58 -10.63 1.00
N MET A 261 -2.62 -9.50 0.29
CA MET A 261 -3.85 -8.81 -0.09
C MET A 261 -3.66 -8.14 -1.45
N VAL A 262 -4.42 -8.58 -2.41
CA VAL A 262 -4.35 -8.12 -3.81
C VAL A 262 -5.68 -7.56 -4.25
N SER A 263 -5.65 -6.43 -4.91
CA SER A 263 -6.77 -5.86 -5.67
C SER A 263 -6.25 -5.37 -7.01
N LYS A 264 -6.93 -5.78 -8.10
CA LYS A 264 -6.62 -5.31 -9.46
C LYS A 264 -7.89 -4.82 -10.15
N PRO A 265 -7.84 -3.73 -10.92
CA PRO A 265 -6.67 -2.93 -11.33
C PRO A 265 -5.97 -2.23 -10.15
N ASP A 266 -4.63 -2.18 -10.19
CA ASP A 266 -3.77 -1.51 -9.24
C ASP A 266 -3.11 -0.25 -9.83
N TYR A 267 -2.17 0.36 -9.09
CA TYR A 267 -1.43 1.55 -9.53
C TYR A 267 0.02 1.49 -9.03
N ASP A 268 0.91 2.30 -9.62
CA ASP A 268 2.28 2.44 -9.13
C ASP A 268 2.35 3.53 -8.06
N PRO A 269 2.71 3.22 -6.80
CA PRO A 269 2.92 4.23 -5.75
C PRO A 269 4.00 5.27 -6.07
N ASN A 270 4.99 4.94 -6.93
CA ASN A 270 6.02 5.88 -7.37
C ASN A 270 5.45 6.95 -8.32
N ASP A 271 4.39 6.61 -9.05
CA ASP A 271 3.64 7.52 -9.94
C ASP A 271 2.13 7.33 -9.76
N SER A 272 1.66 7.62 -8.56
CA SER A 272 0.28 7.34 -8.14
C SER A 272 -0.80 8.10 -8.91
N ARG A 273 -0.45 9.08 -9.72
CA ARG A 273 -1.41 9.89 -10.49
C ARG A 273 -1.60 9.41 -11.92
N THR A 274 -0.72 8.56 -12.43
CA THR A 274 -0.79 7.98 -13.77
C THR A 274 -1.44 6.60 -13.71
N PRO A 275 -2.63 6.42 -14.29
CA PRO A 275 -3.29 5.12 -14.33
C PRO A 275 -2.52 4.11 -15.18
N LEU A 276 -2.41 2.87 -14.68
CA LEU A 276 -1.81 1.76 -15.41
C LEU A 276 -2.83 1.03 -16.32
N TYR A 277 -4.13 1.23 -16.09
CA TYR A 277 -5.20 0.51 -16.78
C TYR A 277 -6.17 1.46 -17.49
N PRO A 278 -6.63 1.10 -18.70
CA PRO A 278 -7.54 1.93 -19.50
C PRO A 278 -8.80 2.35 -18.74
N LEU A 279 -9.33 1.48 -17.89
CA LEU A 279 -10.53 1.74 -17.10
C LEU A 279 -10.46 3.04 -16.29
N PHE A 280 -9.32 3.33 -15.67
CA PHE A 280 -9.12 4.55 -14.91
C PHE A 280 -8.69 5.71 -15.79
N GLN A 281 -7.87 5.44 -16.82
CA GLN A 281 -7.43 6.47 -17.77
C GLN A 281 -8.63 7.13 -18.45
N GLU A 282 -9.56 6.33 -19.00
CA GLU A 282 -10.78 6.82 -19.66
C GLU A 282 -11.63 7.71 -18.74
N LYS A 283 -11.75 7.34 -17.47
CA LYS A 283 -12.53 8.13 -16.49
C LYS A 283 -11.85 9.44 -16.12
N ILE A 284 -10.53 9.42 -15.95
CA ILE A 284 -9.73 10.62 -15.61
C ILE A 284 -9.72 11.58 -16.81
N ASP A 285 -9.59 11.06 -18.03
CA ASP A 285 -9.62 11.87 -19.26
C ASP A 285 -11.02 12.47 -19.53
N ALA A 286 -12.08 11.75 -19.16
CA ALA A 286 -13.45 12.22 -19.29
C ALA A 286 -13.86 13.24 -18.21
N ALA A 287 -13.08 13.39 -17.14
CA ALA A 287 -13.38 14.32 -16.05
C ALA A 287 -13.25 15.79 -16.50
N LEU A 288 -14.29 16.58 -16.24
CA LEU A 288 -14.39 17.96 -16.71
C LEU A 288 -13.72 18.98 -15.77
N SER A 289 -13.33 18.56 -14.57
CA SER A 289 -12.71 19.42 -13.56
C SER A 289 -11.61 18.68 -12.80
N ASP A 290 -10.71 19.44 -12.17
CA ASP A 290 -9.66 18.87 -11.31
C ASP A 290 -10.25 18.14 -10.08
N GLU A 291 -11.41 18.57 -9.60
CA GLU A 291 -12.13 17.91 -8.50
C GLU A 291 -12.64 16.52 -8.94
N GLU A 292 -13.21 16.41 -10.13
CA GLU A 292 -13.64 15.13 -10.70
C GLU A 292 -12.44 14.21 -10.96
N LYS A 293 -11.34 14.72 -11.51
CA LYS A 293 -10.09 13.95 -11.68
C LYS A 293 -9.59 13.41 -10.34
N LEU A 294 -9.57 14.26 -9.33
CA LEU A 294 -9.14 13.84 -7.99
C LEU A 294 -10.06 12.77 -7.39
N LYS A 295 -11.35 12.83 -7.62
CA LYS A 295 -12.32 11.81 -7.20
C LYS A 295 -12.05 10.45 -7.86
N GLU A 296 -11.74 10.44 -9.16
CA GLU A 296 -11.38 9.20 -9.86
C GLU A 296 -10.03 8.64 -9.38
N LEU A 297 -9.05 9.51 -9.09
CA LEU A 297 -7.80 9.10 -8.45
C LEU A 297 -8.04 8.48 -7.07
N TYR A 298 -8.87 9.07 -6.22
CA TYR A 298 -9.25 8.45 -4.94
C TYR A 298 -9.93 7.10 -5.13
N THR A 299 -10.73 6.94 -6.18
CA THR A 299 -11.36 5.66 -6.53
C THR A 299 -10.32 4.61 -6.92
N MET A 300 -9.25 5.00 -7.60
CA MET A 300 -8.13 4.13 -7.97
C MET A 300 -7.27 3.74 -6.75
N TRP A 301 -7.05 4.67 -5.82
CA TRP A 301 -6.17 4.44 -4.66
C TRP A 301 -6.81 3.66 -3.51
N ARG A 302 -8.15 3.65 -3.44
CA ARG A 302 -8.86 2.94 -2.36
C ARG A 302 -8.68 1.43 -2.49
N ASN A 303 -8.67 0.72 -1.36
CA ASN A 303 -8.50 -0.73 -1.31
C ASN A 303 -9.86 -1.45 -1.33
N PRO A 304 -10.30 -2.03 -2.46
CA PRO A 304 -11.59 -2.72 -2.53
C PRO A 304 -11.73 -3.90 -1.57
N ALA A 305 -10.62 -4.54 -1.16
CA ALA A 305 -10.65 -5.65 -0.21
C ALA A 305 -11.17 -5.23 1.17
N VAL A 306 -11.05 -3.94 1.50
CA VAL A 306 -11.39 -3.35 2.81
C VAL A 306 -12.54 -2.36 2.71
N ASN A 307 -12.58 -1.57 1.62
CA ASN A 307 -13.52 -0.44 1.51
C ASN A 307 -14.84 -0.82 0.84
N ASP A 308 -14.84 -1.79 -0.08
CA ASP A 308 -16.02 -2.11 -0.89
C ASP A 308 -16.84 -3.22 -0.27
N ILE A 309 -18.14 -3.13 -0.47
CA ILE A 309 -19.10 -4.14 -0.02
C ILE A 309 -19.69 -4.88 -1.21
N TYR A 310 -19.94 -6.16 -1.03
CA TYR A 310 -20.56 -7.03 -2.02
C TYR A 310 -21.48 -8.04 -1.36
N GLU A 311 -22.41 -8.60 -2.11
CA GLU A 311 -23.19 -9.75 -1.64
C GLU A 311 -22.34 -11.02 -1.75
N PRO A 312 -22.01 -11.69 -0.62
CA PRO A 312 -21.05 -12.80 -0.62
C PRO A 312 -21.55 -14.05 -1.34
N GLY A 313 -22.86 -14.20 -1.46
CA GLY A 313 -23.45 -15.41 -2.00
C GLY A 313 -23.11 -16.66 -1.16
N SER A 314 -22.91 -17.79 -1.82
CA SER A 314 -22.78 -19.09 -1.16
C SER A 314 -21.60 -19.28 -0.20
N PRO A 315 -20.48 -18.56 -0.19
CA PRO A 315 -19.53 -18.58 0.93
C PRO A 315 -20.16 -18.24 2.27
N PHE A 316 -21.18 -17.39 2.29
CA PHE A 316 -21.93 -17.04 3.50
C PHE A 316 -22.69 -18.24 4.11
N LYS A 317 -22.96 -19.28 3.32
CA LYS A 317 -23.58 -20.51 3.82
C LYS A 317 -22.75 -21.20 4.90
N VAL A 318 -21.44 -20.96 4.94
CA VAL A 318 -20.58 -21.44 6.03
C VAL A 318 -21.03 -20.86 7.38
N VAL A 319 -21.39 -19.57 7.41
CA VAL A 319 -21.92 -18.91 8.61
C VAL A 319 -23.28 -19.48 9.01
N THR A 320 -24.18 -19.64 8.05
CA THR A 320 -25.53 -20.16 8.29
C THR A 320 -25.49 -21.62 8.78
N ALA A 321 -24.64 -22.44 8.14
CA ALA A 321 -24.43 -23.83 8.54
C ALA A 321 -23.83 -23.93 9.95
N SER A 322 -22.79 -23.15 10.23
CA SER A 322 -22.17 -23.13 11.56
C SER A 322 -23.15 -22.72 12.65
N ALA A 323 -23.99 -21.71 12.39
CA ALA A 323 -25.02 -21.28 13.34
C ALA A 323 -26.04 -22.40 13.63
N ALA A 324 -26.48 -23.11 12.61
CA ALA A 324 -27.45 -24.18 12.78
C ALA A 324 -26.86 -25.43 13.46
N LEU A 325 -25.59 -25.77 13.17
CA LEU A 325 -24.86 -26.83 13.87
C LEU A 325 -24.66 -26.49 15.36
N GLU A 326 -24.29 -25.25 15.67
CA GLU A 326 -24.05 -24.77 17.03
C GLU A 326 -25.33 -24.84 17.89
N GLU A 327 -26.48 -24.48 17.32
CA GLU A 327 -27.78 -24.57 18.01
C GLU A 327 -28.37 -26.00 17.99
N GLY A 328 -27.67 -26.99 17.43
CA GLY A 328 -28.15 -28.36 17.33
C GLY A 328 -29.40 -28.53 16.48
N LEU A 329 -29.67 -27.57 15.59
CA LEU A 329 -30.87 -27.59 14.72
C LEU A 329 -30.69 -28.49 13.49
N VAL A 330 -29.44 -28.85 13.18
CA VAL A 330 -29.06 -29.74 12.10
C VAL A 330 -27.86 -30.60 12.51
N TYR A 331 -27.69 -31.76 11.87
CA TYR A 331 -26.48 -32.57 11.98
C TYR A 331 -26.06 -33.07 10.57
N PRO A 332 -24.79 -33.43 10.33
CA PRO A 332 -24.25 -33.69 8.99
C PRO A 332 -25.02 -34.69 8.15
N GLU A 333 -25.57 -35.74 8.77
CA GLU A 333 -26.30 -36.83 8.12
C GLU A 333 -27.82 -36.61 8.06
N GLU A 334 -28.34 -35.49 8.55
CA GLU A 334 -29.77 -35.16 8.50
C GLU A 334 -30.26 -35.04 7.05
N TRP A 335 -31.41 -35.66 6.79
CA TRP A 335 -32.03 -35.70 5.46
C TRP A 335 -32.94 -34.50 5.21
N PHE A 336 -32.78 -33.90 4.04
CA PHE A 336 -33.62 -32.81 3.54
C PHE A 336 -34.22 -33.23 2.19
N ASN A 337 -35.45 -32.80 1.92
CA ASN A 337 -36.10 -33.03 0.61
C ASN A 337 -36.03 -31.74 -0.21
N ASP A 338 -35.27 -31.74 -1.30
CA ASP A 338 -35.16 -30.63 -2.24
C ASP A 338 -35.99 -30.87 -3.51
N ILE A 339 -36.93 -30.01 -3.75
CA ILE A 339 -37.78 -29.99 -4.93
C ILE A 339 -37.36 -28.96 -5.97
N GLY A 340 -36.14 -28.38 -5.83
CA GLY A 340 -35.56 -27.37 -6.71
C GLY A 340 -35.89 -25.90 -6.37
N TYR A 341 -36.78 -25.67 -5.42
CA TYR A 341 -37.16 -24.33 -4.93
C TYR A 341 -37.78 -24.41 -3.53
N THR A 342 -37.89 -23.28 -2.87
CA THR A 342 -38.69 -23.08 -1.63
C THR A 342 -39.62 -21.90 -1.84
N GLU A 343 -40.88 -22.06 -1.42
CA GLU A 343 -41.84 -20.96 -1.45
C GLU A 343 -41.83 -20.23 -0.10
N VAL A 344 -41.58 -18.92 -0.13
CA VAL A 344 -41.51 -18.05 1.04
C VAL A 344 -42.37 -16.82 0.81
N ALA A 345 -43.40 -16.61 1.62
CA ALA A 345 -44.32 -15.48 1.49
C ALA A 345 -44.84 -15.26 0.06
N GLY A 346 -45.23 -16.35 -0.62
CA GLY A 346 -45.75 -16.34 -1.97
C GLY A 346 -44.71 -16.17 -3.08
N ARG A 347 -43.41 -16.13 -2.75
CA ARG A 347 -42.29 -16.05 -3.70
C ARG A 347 -41.58 -17.38 -3.83
N LYS A 348 -41.35 -17.86 -5.06
CA LYS A 348 -40.53 -19.06 -5.32
C LYS A 348 -39.07 -18.67 -5.42
N ILE A 349 -38.27 -19.13 -4.47
CA ILE A 349 -36.79 -18.96 -4.46
C ILE A 349 -36.17 -20.28 -4.93
N LYS A 350 -35.47 -20.24 -6.07
CA LYS A 350 -34.93 -21.40 -6.75
C LYS A 350 -33.50 -21.72 -6.36
N ASN A 351 -33.10 -22.98 -6.53
CA ASN A 351 -31.69 -23.35 -6.59
C ASN A 351 -31.04 -22.79 -7.85
N LEU A 352 -29.72 -22.67 -7.85
CA LEU A 352 -28.97 -22.16 -9.00
C LEU A 352 -29.22 -23.00 -10.27
N THR A 353 -29.25 -24.32 -10.14
CA THR A 353 -29.47 -25.24 -11.26
C THR A 353 -30.95 -25.43 -11.63
N SER A 354 -31.88 -24.95 -10.84
CA SER A 354 -33.33 -25.13 -10.96
C SER A 354 -33.78 -26.61 -11.03
N LYS A 355 -32.86 -27.60 -10.92
CA LYS A 355 -33.16 -29.01 -10.88
C LYS A 355 -33.29 -29.47 -9.44
N PRO A 356 -34.27 -30.35 -9.10
CA PRO A 356 -34.38 -30.90 -7.77
C PRO A 356 -33.26 -31.93 -7.53
N PHE A 357 -32.71 -31.94 -6.32
CA PHE A 357 -31.76 -32.93 -5.86
C PHE A 357 -32.47 -34.10 -5.16
N GLY A 358 -33.77 -33.98 -4.87
CA GLY A 358 -34.52 -35.00 -4.16
C GLY A 358 -34.13 -35.10 -2.68
N SER A 359 -34.10 -36.34 -2.16
CA SER A 359 -33.68 -36.58 -0.78
C SER A 359 -32.16 -36.57 -0.66
N ILE A 360 -31.59 -35.63 0.09
CA ILE A 360 -30.16 -35.46 0.28
C ILE A 360 -29.83 -35.18 1.75
N THR A 361 -28.62 -35.55 2.18
CA THR A 361 -28.13 -35.19 3.52
C THR A 361 -27.79 -33.72 3.61
N PHE A 362 -27.69 -33.17 4.83
CA PHE A 362 -27.23 -31.81 5.06
C PHE A 362 -25.84 -31.59 4.45
N THR A 363 -24.88 -32.49 4.69
CA THR A 363 -23.54 -32.42 4.08
C THR A 363 -23.65 -32.31 2.57
N LYS A 364 -24.48 -33.17 1.91
CA LYS A 364 -24.68 -33.12 0.46
C LYS A 364 -25.32 -31.83 -0.04
N ALA A 365 -26.21 -31.24 0.76
CA ALA A 365 -26.81 -29.95 0.45
C ALA A 365 -25.78 -28.82 0.49
N VAL A 366 -24.80 -28.86 1.41
CA VAL A 366 -23.67 -27.91 1.45
C VAL A 366 -22.73 -28.13 0.26
N GLU A 367 -22.38 -29.42 -0.06
CA GLU A 367 -21.56 -29.79 -1.20
C GLU A 367 -22.11 -29.24 -2.53
N GLN A 368 -23.42 -29.41 -2.75
CA GLN A 368 -24.11 -28.97 -3.94
C GLN A 368 -24.63 -27.54 -3.88
N SER A 369 -24.38 -26.87 -2.75
CA SER A 369 -24.79 -25.46 -2.51
C SER A 369 -26.29 -25.20 -2.70
N VAL A 370 -27.13 -26.07 -2.17
CA VAL A 370 -28.60 -26.11 -2.37
C VAL A 370 -29.29 -25.01 -1.56
N ASN A 371 -29.84 -23.98 -2.22
CA ASN A 371 -30.48 -22.83 -1.54
C ASN A 371 -31.70 -23.24 -0.72
N SER A 372 -32.53 -24.13 -1.25
CA SER A 372 -33.78 -24.56 -0.58
C SER A 372 -33.52 -25.16 0.81
N THR A 373 -32.44 -25.92 0.98
CA THR A 373 -32.04 -26.45 2.29
C THR A 373 -31.63 -25.33 3.25
N PHE A 374 -30.85 -24.36 2.78
CA PHE A 374 -30.41 -23.23 3.61
C PHE A 374 -31.57 -22.32 4.05
N ILE A 375 -32.61 -22.18 3.21
CA ILE A 375 -33.83 -21.47 3.57
C ILE A 375 -34.55 -22.21 4.72
N GLN A 376 -34.70 -23.54 4.63
CA GLN A 376 -35.32 -24.35 5.68
C GLN A 376 -34.54 -24.25 6.99
N ILE A 377 -33.21 -24.29 6.93
CA ILE A 377 -32.32 -24.12 8.10
C ILE A 377 -32.48 -22.75 8.74
N ALA A 378 -32.48 -21.68 7.95
CA ALA A 378 -32.67 -20.32 8.48
C ALA A 378 -34.05 -20.13 9.08
N GLN A 379 -35.08 -20.76 8.52
CA GLN A 379 -36.42 -20.77 9.13
C GLN A 379 -36.46 -21.44 10.50
N ARG A 380 -35.71 -22.54 10.69
CA ARG A 380 -35.54 -23.20 12.01
C ARG A 380 -34.78 -22.31 13.00
N LEU A 381 -33.74 -21.63 12.50
CA LEU A 381 -32.90 -20.73 13.32
C LEU A 381 -33.65 -19.47 13.78
N GLY A 382 -34.47 -18.92 12.88
CA GLY A 382 -35.22 -17.70 13.10
C GLY A 382 -34.37 -16.43 13.02
N ALA A 383 -35.02 -15.30 12.81
CA ALA A 383 -34.35 -14.00 12.56
C ALA A 383 -33.48 -13.56 13.74
N GLN A 384 -33.92 -13.74 14.98
CA GLN A 384 -33.19 -13.33 16.18
C GLN A 384 -31.84 -14.03 16.27
N LYS A 385 -31.85 -15.35 16.33
CA LYS A 385 -30.64 -16.16 16.45
C LYS A 385 -29.70 -15.98 15.25
N PHE A 386 -30.26 -15.95 14.05
CA PHE A 386 -29.46 -15.74 12.84
C PHE A 386 -28.71 -14.41 12.87
N THR A 387 -29.36 -13.31 13.27
CA THR A 387 -28.71 -12.00 13.42
C THR A 387 -27.61 -12.02 14.49
N GLU A 388 -27.83 -12.75 15.61
CA GLU A 388 -26.81 -12.93 16.65
C GLU A 388 -25.54 -13.59 16.09
N TYR A 389 -25.67 -14.66 15.28
CA TYR A 389 -24.53 -15.33 14.65
C TYR A 389 -23.88 -14.48 13.56
N ILE A 390 -24.63 -13.77 12.71
CA ILE A 390 -24.09 -12.81 11.76
C ILE A 390 -23.16 -11.81 12.48
N THR A 391 -23.63 -11.26 13.61
CA THR A 391 -22.84 -10.36 14.45
C THR A 391 -21.67 -11.07 15.14
N ALA A 392 -21.83 -12.35 15.55
CA ALA A 392 -20.78 -13.13 16.18
C ALA A 392 -19.61 -13.40 15.22
N PHE A 393 -19.88 -13.60 13.94
CA PHE A 393 -18.88 -13.75 12.89
C PHE A 393 -18.27 -12.42 12.41
N GLY A 394 -18.60 -11.28 13.04
CA GLY A 394 -17.97 -9.98 12.82
C GLY A 394 -18.60 -9.10 11.73
N PHE A 395 -19.74 -9.51 11.15
CA PHE A 395 -20.43 -8.70 10.15
C PHE A 395 -21.15 -7.50 10.75
N GLY A 396 -21.35 -6.45 9.95
CA GLY A 396 -22.03 -5.22 10.36
C GLY A 396 -21.21 -4.26 11.20
N LYS A 397 -19.90 -4.51 11.35
CA LYS A 397 -18.93 -3.65 12.07
C LYS A 397 -17.60 -3.66 11.32
N PRO A 398 -16.79 -2.59 11.45
CA PRO A 398 -15.41 -2.62 11.00
C PRO A 398 -14.64 -3.75 11.69
N THR A 399 -13.72 -4.40 10.97
CA THR A 399 -12.87 -5.46 11.54
C THR A 399 -11.71 -4.88 12.37
N GLY A 400 -11.35 -3.61 12.12
CA GLY A 400 -10.25 -2.93 12.78
C GLY A 400 -8.88 -3.25 12.21
N ILE A 401 -8.81 -3.60 10.92
CA ILE A 401 -7.57 -3.95 10.20
C ILE A 401 -6.52 -2.83 10.13
N ALA A 402 -6.80 -1.63 10.62
CA ALA A 402 -5.91 -0.48 10.56
C ALA A 402 -5.53 -0.02 9.13
N LEU A 403 -6.43 -0.20 8.16
CA LEU A 403 -6.35 0.43 6.84
C LEU A 403 -7.45 1.48 6.69
N PRO A 404 -7.22 2.55 5.89
CA PRO A 404 -8.17 3.66 5.83
C PRO A 404 -9.46 3.29 5.10
N GLY A 405 -10.58 3.86 5.55
CA GLY A 405 -11.87 3.80 4.85
C GLY A 405 -12.58 2.45 4.92
N GLU A 406 -12.38 1.66 5.99
CA GLU A 406 -13.00 0.35 6.15
C GLU A 406 -14.52 0.41 6.06
N GLY A 407 -15.10 -0.44 5.20
CA GLY A 407 -16.54 -0.59 5.02
C GLY A 407 -17.18 -1.41 6.15
N VAL A 408 -18.40 -1.04 6.54
CA VAL A 408 -19.16 -1.74 7.60
C VAL A 408 -20.00 -2.89 7.08
N GLY A 409 -20.32 -2.90 5.78
CA GLY A 409 -21.33 -3.80 5.23
C GLY A 409 -22.76 -3.32 5.49
N MET A 410 -23.72 -4.12 5.05
CA MET A 410 -25.16 -3.88 5.31
C MET A 410 -25.83 -5.20 5.70
N GLN A 411 -26.54 -5.20 6.81
CA GLN A 411 -27.34 -6.32 7.27
C GLN A 411 -28.69 -5.84 7.77
N TYR A 412 -29.67 -6.73 7.71
CA TYR A 412 -30.98 -6.46 8.30
C TYR A 412 -30.93 -6.48 9.81
N THR A 413 -31.59 -5.54 10.46
CA THR A 413 -31.92 -5.66 11.88
C THR A 413 -32.99 -6.72 12.08
N VAL A 414 -33.09 -7.32 13.28
CA VAL A 414 -34.11 -8.34 13.60
C VAL A 414 -35.52 -7.89 13.21
N SER A 415 -35.86 -6.63 13.49
CA SER A 415 -37.19 -6.07 13.17
C SER A 415 -37.47 -5.89 11.68
N LYS A 416 -36.44 -5.83 10.84
CA LYS A 416 -36.54 -5.70 9.38
C LYS A 416 -36.27 -7.02 8.63
N MET A 417 -35.87 -8.06 9.34
CA MET A 417 -35.62 -9.39 8.78
C MET A 417 -36.92 -10.18 8.69
N GLY A 418 -37.72 -9.86 7.65
CA GLY A 418 -38.94 -10.61 7.33
C GLY A 418 -38.62 -12.02 6.76
N PRO A 419 -39.65 -12.82 6.45
CA PRO A 419 -39.43 -14.20 5.95
C PRO A 419 -38.60 -14.28 4.66
N VAL A 420 -38.74 -13.31 3.75
CA VAL A 420 -37.98 -13.27 2.47
C VAL A 420 -36.53 -12.88 2.74
N GLU A 421 -36.33 -11.85 3.55
CA GLU A 421 -34.98 -11.37 3.93
C GLU A 421 -34.20 -12.46 4.68
N LEU A 422 -34.85 -13.17 5.61
CA LEU A 422 -34.27 -14.32 6.32
C LEU A 422 -33.84 -15.41 5.33
N ALA A 423 -34.73 -15.74 4.39
CA ALA A 423 -34.47 -16.75 3.37
C ALA A 423 -33.30 -16.37 2.46
N THR A 424 -33.25 -15.13 1.94
CA THR A 424 -32.17 -14.69 1.03
C THR A 424 -30.84 -14.52 1.73
N THR A 425 -30.84 -13.99 2.96
CA THR A 425 -29.63 -13.84 3.76
C THR A 425 -28.99 -15.19 4.08
N SER A 426 -29.78 -16.28 4.21
CA SER A 426 -29.26 -17.61 4.52
C SER A 426 -28.25 -18.14 3.50
N PHE A 427 -28.29 -17.67 2.27
CA PHE A 427 -27.34 -18.04 1.20
C PHE A 427 -26.55 -16.83 0.66
N GLY A 428 -26.48 -15.73 1.45
CA GLY A 428 -25.61 -14.58 1.21
C GLY A 428 -26.12 -13.58 0.18
N GLN A 429 -27.43 -13.49 -0.02
CA GLN A 429 -28.09 -12.42 -0.78
C GLN A 429 -28.94 -11.54 0.15
N GLY A 430 -29.06 -10.25 -0.18
CA GLY A 430 -29.70 -9.29 0.72
C GLY A 430 -28.87 -8.86 1.93
N ILE A 431 -27.64 -9.38 2.04
CA ILE A 431 -26.62 -8.91 2.97
C ILE A 431 -25.41 -8.47 2.14
N SER A 432 -24.77 -7.35 2.53
CA SER A 432 -23.53 -6.91 1.89
C SER A 432 -22.41 -6.86 2.92
N VAL A 433 -21.26 -7.42 2.57
CA VAL A 433 -20.09 -7.56 3.45
C VAL A 433 -18.84 -7.09 2.72
N THR A 434 -17.79 -6.72 3.47
CA THR A 434 -16.49 -6.49 2.84
C THR A 434 -15.75 -7.82 2.64
N PRO A 435 -14.83 -7.92 1.64
CA PRO A 435 -13.99 -9.10 1.49
C PRO A 435 -13.22 -9.47 2.75
N ILE A 436 -12.71 -8.47 3.48
CA ILE A 436 -12.00 -8.73 4.75
C ILE A 436 -12.92 -9.30 5.83
N GLN A 437 -14.18 -8.86 5.95
CA GLN A 437 -15.14 -9.48 6.86
C GLN A 437 -15.40 -10.94 6.47
N MET A 438 -15.55 -11.22 5.18
CA MET A 438 -15.84 -12.59 4.72
C MET A 438 -14.69 -13.55 5.02
N ILE A 439 -13.44 -13.18 4.73
CA ILE A 439 -12.29 -14.04 5.03
C ILE A 439 -12.10 -14.22 6.54
N SER A 440 -12.33 -13.18 7.36
CA SER A 440 -12.27 -13.28 8.81
C SER A 440 -13.29 -14.28 9.36
N ALA A 441 -14.51 -14.31 8.81
CA ALA A 441 -15.53 -15.27 9.18
C ALA A 441 -15.14 -16.73 8.81
N ILE A 442 -14.55 -16.93 7.63
CA ILE A 442 -14.02 -18.25 7.20
C ILE A 442 -12.84 -18.66 8.11
N SER A 443 -11.92 -17.72 8.40
CA SER A 443 -10.79 -17.96 9.31
C SER A 443 -11.24 -18.32 10.72
N ALA A 444 -12.35 -17.76 11.21
CA ALA A 444 -12.90 -18.13 12.50
C ALA A 444 -13.28 -19.62 12.58
N VAL A 445 -13.87 -20.17 11.51
CA VAL A 445 -14.16 -21.62 11.42
C VAL A 445 -12.85 -22.43 11.42
N ALA A 446 -11.82 -21.94 10.75
CA ALA A 446 -10.49 -22.56 10.69
C ALA A 446 -9.68 -22.40 12.00
N ASN A 447 -10.15 -21.60 12.96
CA ASN A 447 -9.49 -21.31 14.25
C ASN A 447 -10.41 -21.68 15.44
N ASP A 448 -10.86 -22.91 15.48
CA ASP A 448 -11.71 -23.42 16.60
C ASP A 448 -12.93 -22.52 16.92
N GLY A 449 -13.46 -21.81 15.93
CA GLY A 449 -14.56 -20.86 16.09
C GLY A 449 -14.16 -19.48 16.65
N LYS A 450 -12.88 -19.18 16.82
CA LYS A 450 -12.39 -17.88 17.32
C LYS A 450 -12.22 -16.89 16.17
N LEU A 451 -12.95 -15.79 16.23
CA LEU A 451 -12.79 -14.67 15.30
C LEU A 451 -11.60 -13.82 15.75
N MET A 452 -10.56 -13.78 14.93
CA MET A 452 -9.39 -12.93 15.14
C MET A 452 -9.60 -11.56 14.51
N LYS A 453 -8.99 -10.52 15.11
CA LYS A 453 -8.87 -9.21 14.50
C LYS A 453 -7.83 -9.28 13.37
N PRO A 454 -8.19 -8.90 12.12
CA PRO A 454 -7.22 -8.85 11.06
C PRO A 454 -6.07 -7.89 11.39
N ARG A 455 -4.84 -8.32 11.16
CA ARG A 455 -3.64 -7.57 11.46
C ARG A 455 -2.80 -7.37 10.20
N ILE A 456 -2.40 -6.13 9.93
CA ILE A 456 -1.59 -5.76 8.76
C ILE A 456 -0.20 -5.28 9.15
N VAL A 457 -0.03 -4.71 10.34
CA VAL A 457 1.25 -4.31 10.92
C VAL A 457 1.51 -5.18 12.13
N LYS A 458 2.70 -5.77 12.19
CA LYS A 458 3.16 -6.62 13.29
C LYS A 458 3.85 -5.79 14.37
N GLU A 459 4.80 -4.94 13.96
CA GLU A 459 5.66 -4.20 14.87
C GLU A 459 5.98 -2.81 14.32
N VAL A 460 6.27 -1.89 15.24
CA VAL A 460 6.92 -0.60 14.97
C VAL A 460 8.30 -0.65 15.58
N THR A 461 9.35 -0.37 14.81
CA THR A 461 10.73 -0.36 15.30
C THR A 461 11.35 1.04 15.15
N ASP A 462 12.39 1.31 15.92
CA ASP A 462 13.24 2.48 15.71
C ASP A 462 14.23 2.26 14.55
N GLU A 463 15.14 3.20 14.35
CA GLU A 463 16.17 3.13 13.30
C GLU A 463 17.22 2.04 13.56
N ASN A 464 17.39 1.56 14.79
CA ASN A 464 18.31 0.50 15.19
C ASN A 464 17.65 -0.89 15.11
N GLY A 465 16.35 -0.95 14.79
CA GLY A 465 15.57 -2.18 14.76
C GLY A 465 15.01 -2.60 16.13
N GLU A 466 15.13 -1.75 17.18
CA GLU A 466 14.53 -2.03 18.47
C GLU A 466 13.01 -1.85 18.42
N ILE A 467 12.26 -2.79 19.00
CA ILE A 467 10.81 -2.77 19.00
C ILE A 467 10.32 -1.66 19.91
N VAL A 468 9.58 -0.70 19.33
CA VAL A 468 8.93 0.40 20.05
C VAL A 468 7.50 0.04 20.45
N GLU A 469 6.80 -0.69 19.57
CA GLU A 469 5.42 -1.14 19.79
C GLU A 469 5.20 -2.45 19.04
N SER A 470 4.50 -3.40 19.68
CA SER A 470 4.11 -4.68 19.07
C SER A 470 2.58 -4.80 19.07
N PHE A 471 2.03 -5.23 17.96
CA PHE A 471 0.60 -5.51 17.81
C PHE A 471 0.37 -7.00 17.90
N GLU A 472 -0.01 -7.49 19.07
CA GLU A 472 -0.22 -8.92 19.31
C GLU A 472 -1.51 -9.44 18.64
N PRO A 473 -1.60 -10.74 18.30
CA PRO A 473 -2.83 -11.37 17.84
C PRO A 473 -3.97 -11.20 18.86
N GLU A 474 -5.12 -10.70 18.41
CA GLU A 474 -6.27 -10.38 19.27
C GLU A 474 -7.48 -11.23 18.89
N VAL A 475 -8.01 -12.01 19.86
CA VAL A 475 -9.27 -12.71 19.71
C VAL A 475 -10.41 -11.72 19.99
N VAL A 476 -11.17 -11.36 18.96
CA VAL A 476 -12.34 -10.47 19.11
C VAL A 476 -13.46 -11.18 19.83
N LYS A 477 -13.74 -12.42 19.44
CA LYS A 477 -14.86 -13.20 19.99
C LYS A 477 -14.75 -14.67 19.55
N ARG A 478 -15.37 -15.58 20.30
CA ARG A 478 -15.68 -16.92 19.83
C ARG A 478 -17.06 -16.90 19.16
N ALA A 479 -17.11 -17.16 17.85
CA ALA A 479 -18.35 -17.15 17.07
C ALA A 479 -19.16 -18.46 17.26
N VAL A 480 -18.47 -19.61 17.30
CA VAL A 480 -19.02 -20.95 17.54
C VAL A 480 -18.04 -21.78 18.36
N SER A 481 -18.50 -22.92 18.88
CA SER A 481 -17.66 -23.88 19.60
C SER A 481 -16.62 -24.54 18.65
N LYS A 482 -15.54 -25.09 19.25
CA LYS A 482 -14.57 -25.90 18.52
C LYS A 482 -15.25 -27.09 17.82
N THR A 483 -16.16 -27.77 18.48
CA THR A 483 -16.88 -28.92 17.92
C THR A 483 -17.61 -28.54 16.64
N THR A 484 -18.32 -27.41 16.64
CA THR A 484 -19.01 -26.90 15.46
C THR A 484 -18.03 -26.49 14.38
N ALA A 485 -16.92 -25.86 14.72
CA ALA A 485 -15.88 -25.47 13.78
C ALA A 485 -15.26 -26.71 13.10
N ASP A 486 -14.91 -27.74 13.86
CA ASP A 486 -14.36 -29.01 13.34
C ASP A 486 -15.37 -29.70 12.39
N GLN A 487 -16.65 -29.76 12.75
CA GLN A 487 -17.70 -30.30 11.88
C GLN A 487 -17.84 -29.50 10.58
N MET A 488 -17.79 -28.18 10.68
CA MET A 488 -17.91 -27.32 9.50
C MET A 488 -16.70 -27.47 8.59
N LEU A 489 -15.48 -27.55 9.15
CA LEU A 489 -14.26 -27.82 8.38
C LEU A 489 -14.34 -29.16 7.63
N ALA A 490 -14.84 -30.22 8.28
CA ALA A 490 -15.05 -31.53 7.63
C ALA A 490 -16.07 -31.43 6.47
N ILE A 491 -17.14 -30.66 6.66
CA ILE A 491 -18.13 -30.41 5.60
C ILE A 491 -17.49 -29.61 4.46
N MET A 492 -16.68 -28.58 4.76
CA MET A 492 -15.96 -27.78 3.74
C MET A 492 -14.95 -28.63 2.97
N GLU A 493 -14.29 -29.60 3.60
CA GLU A 493 -13.43 -30.57 2.92
C GLU A 493 -14.27 -31.44 1.96
N SER A 494 -15.44 -31.92 2.40
CA SER A 494 -16.36 -32.69 1.54
C SER A 494 -16.85 -31.88 0.32
N VAL A 495 -17.05 -30.56 0.46
CA VAL A 495 -17.39 -29.66 -0.65
C VAL A 495 -16.30 -29.69 -1.72
N VAL A 496 -15.02 -29.74 -1.34
CA VAL A 496 -13.88 -29.82 -2.26
C VAL A 496 -13.72 -31.23 -2.83
N ALA A 497 -13.85 -32.26 -2.00
CA ALA A 497 -13.67 -33.63 -2.42
C ALA A 497 -14.79 -34.13 -3.35
N ASN A 498 -16.05 -33.79 -3.06
CA ASN A 498 -17.24 -34.43 -3.63
C ASN A 498 -18.28 -33.45 -4.20
N GLY A 499 -18.02 -32.12 -4.12
CA GLY A 499 -19.02 -31.09 -4.40
C GLY A 499 -18.57 -30.03 -5.38
N SER A 500 -19.22 -28.87 -5.27
CA SER A 500 -19.02 -27.69 -6.12
C SER A 500 -17.64 -27.04 -5.99
N GLY A 501 -16.86 -27.40 -4.98
CA GLY A 501 -15.50 -26.92 -4.73
C GLY A 501 -14.39 -27.74 -5.40
N SER A 502 -14.70 -28.76 -6.18
CA SER A 502 -13.71 -29.71 -6.73
C SER A 502 -12.60 -29.07 -7.56
N ALA A 503 -12.85 -27.89 -8.15
CA ALA A 503 -11.83 -27.13 -8.88
C ALA A 503 -10.70 -26.57 -7.98
N THR A 504 -10.89 -26.54 -6.64
CA THR A 504 -9.86 -26.12 -5.68
C THR A 504 -9.02 -27.28 -5.15
N LYS A 505 -9.33 -28.53 -5.55
CA LYS A 505 -8.61 -29.70 -5.08
C LYS A 505 -7.15 -29.66 -5.49
N ILE A 506 -6.25 -29.94 -4.53
CA ILE A 506 -4.81 -30.10 -4.75
C ILE A 506 -4.43 -31.50 -4.26
N ASP A 507 -3.81 -32.29 -5.15
CA ASP A 507 -3.42 -33.64 -4.79
C ASP A 507 -2.38 -33.63 -3.68
N GLY A 508 -2.58 -34.49 -2.68
CA GLY A 508 -1.74 -34.58 -1.50
C GLY A 508 -2.09 -33.62 -0.37
N TYR A 509 -3.04 -32.71 -0.56
CA TYR A 509 -3.44 -31.77 0.50
C TYR A 509 -4.93 -31.89 0.79
N ARG A 510 -5.27 -31.82 2.07
CA ARG A 510 -6.66 -31.73 2.54
C ARG A 510 -7.09 -30.26 2.58
N ILE A 511 -8.02 -29.90 1.72
CA ILE A 511 -8.49 -28.52 1.53
C ILE A 511 -9.99 -28.47 1.78
N GLY A 512 -10.42 -27.55 2.62
CA GLY A 512 -11.81 -27.18 2.77
C GLY A 512 -12.14 -25.92 1.97
N GLY A 513 -13.30 -25.85 1.34
CA GLY A 513 -13.64 -24.68 0.56
C GLY A 513 -15.12 -24.48 0.31
N LYS A 514 -15.48 -23.30 -0.16
CA LYS A 514 -16.84 -22.97 -0.59
C LYS A 514 -16.81 -21.96 -1.74
N THR A 515 -17.38 -22.36 -2.86
CA THR A 515 -17.56 -21.50 -4.04
C THR A 515 -18.81 -20.65 -3.92
N GLY A 516 -18.79 -19.48 -4.56
CA GLY A 516 -19.88 -18.54 -4.65
C GLY A 516 -20.11 -18.02 -6.06
N THR A 517 -21.37 -17.76 -6.36
CA THR A 517 -21.80 -17.06 -7.57
C THR A 517 -22.95 -16.16 -7.15
N ALA A 518 -22.70 -14.87 -7.06
CA ALA A 518 -23.70 -13.89 -6.65
C ALA A 518 -24.07 -12.99 -7.84
N GLN A 519 -25.36 -12.70 -7.99
CA GLN A 519 -25.84 -11.72 -8.94
C GLN A 519 -25.67 -10.32 -8.35
N LYS A 520 -25.26 -9.33 -9.15
CA LYS A 520 -25.10 -7.97 -8.65
C LYS A 520 -26.43 -7.22 -8.64
N VAL A 521 -26.61 -6.42 -7.61
CA VAL A 521 -27.69 -5.44 -7.52
C VAL A 521 -27.22 -4.15 -8.17
N ILE A 522 -27.89 -3.72 -9.23
CA ILE A 522 -27.67 -2.44 -9.90
C ILE A 522 -29.01 -1.71 -9.90
N ASP A 523 -29.03 -0.47 -9.44
CA ASP A 523 -30.25 0.35 -9.30
C ASP A 523 -31.36 -0.35 -8.50
N GLY A 524 -30.97 -1.07 -7.43
CA GLY A 524 -31.90 -1.77 -6.54
C GLY A 524 -32.50 -3.06 -7.11
N LYS A 525 -32.00 -3.57 -8.24
CA LYS A 525 -32.50 -4.82 -8.89
C LYS A 525 -31.33 -5.75 -9.22
N TYR A 526 -31.58 -7.06 -9.10
CA TYR A 526 -30.63 -8.06 -9.59
C TYR A 526 -30.58 -7.99 -11.12
N GLN A 527 -29.38 -7.72 -11.63
CA GLN A 527 -29.15 -7.52 -13.06
C GLN A 527 -28.58 -8.80 -13.69
N SER A 528 -29.26 -9.33 -14.71
CA SER A 528 -28.73 -10.49 -15.48
C SER A 528 -27.47 -10.08 -16.26
N GLY A 529 -26.46 -10.95 -16.28
CA GLY A 529 -25.18 -10.69 -16.94
C GLY A 529 -24.12 -10.01 -16.05
N TYR A 530 -24.47 -9.61 -14.83
CA TYR A 530 -23.56 -9.02 -13.87
C TYR A 530 -23.44 -9.92 -12.63
N TYR A 531 -22.33 -10.61 -12.52
CA TYR A 531 -22.09 -11.60 -11.48
C TYR A 531 -20.78 -11.34 -10.75
N ILE A 532 -20.70 -11.82 -9.52
CA ILE A 532 -19.47 -11.94 -8.74
C ILE A 532 -19.19 -13.42 -8.56
N SER A 533 -18.08 -13.86 -9.09
CA SER A 533 -17.52 -15.20 -8.86
C SER A 533 -16.62 -15.15 -7.65
N SER A 534 -16.79 -16.04 -6.69
CA SER A 534 -15.94 -16.07 -5.50
C SER A 534 -15.65 -17.51 -5.05
N CYS A 535 -14.54 -17.67 -4.33
CA CYS A 535 -14.19 -18.93 -3.70
C CYS A 535 -13.37 -18.65 -2.43
N ALA A 536 -13.81 -19.24 -1.31
CA ALA A 536 -13.05 -19.23 -0.07
C ALA A 536 -12.53 -20.64 0.21
N ALA A 537 -11.29 -20.79 0.64
CA ALA A 537 -10.68 -22.06 0.98
C ALA A 537 -9.78 -21.94 2.22
N VAL A 538 -9.58 -23.08 2.90
CA VAL A 538 -8.71 -23.24 4.08
C VAL A 538 -7.83 -24.45 3.87
N ALA A 539 -6.56 -24.34 4.20
CA ALA A 539 -5.61 -25.46 4.09
C ALA A 539 -4.41 -25.32 5.06
N PRO A 540 -3.83 -26.45 5.47
CA PRO A 540 -4.43 -27.79 5.47
C PRO A 540 -5.57 -27.89 6.49
N ILE A 541 -6.50 -28.83 6.33
CA ILE A 541 -7.67 -28.96 7.24
C ILE A 541 -7.27 -29.42 8.65
N GLU A 542 -6.28 -30.28 8.76
CA GLU A 542 -5.78 -30.81 10.03
C GLU A 542 -5.06 -29.80 10.91
N ASP A 543 -4.45 -28.79 10.33
CA ASP A 543 -3.73 -27.69 11.00
C ASP A 543 -3.76 -26.45 10.09
N PRO A 544 -4.85 -25.68 10.12
CA PRO A 544 -5.06 -24.58 9.18
C PRO A 544 -3.97 -23.50 9.29
N GLN A 545 -3.16 -23.37 8.22
CA GLN A 545 -2.09 -22.39 8.10
C GLN A 545 -2.51 -21.17 7.29
N VAL A 546 -3.47 -21.35 6.37
CA VAL A 546 -3.94 -20.28 5.50
C VAL A 546 -5.41 -20.42 5.16
N ALA A 547 -6.14 -19.32 5.27
CA ALA A 547 -7.44 -19.08 4.68
C ALA A 547 -7.27 -18.13 3.50
N LEU A 548 -7.86 -18.48 2.35
CA LEU A 548 -7.74 -17.72 1.10
C LEU A 548 -9.13 -17.40 0.55
N LEU A 549 -9.38 -16.14 0.22
CA LEU A 549 -10.57 -15.69 -0.50
C LEU A 549 -10.17 -15.10 -1.83
N VAL A 550 -10.78 -15.57 -2.91
CA VAL A 550 -10.63 -15.00 -4.26
C VAL A 550 -12.00 -14.53 -4.76
N ILE A 551 -12.05 -13.33 -5.30
CA ILE A 551 -13.23 -12.70 -5.89
C ILE A 551 -12.87 -12.22 -7.30
N VAL A 552 -13.69 -12.58 -8.28
CA VAL A 552 -13.64 -12.08 -9.66
C VAL A 552 -14.95 -11.35 -9.94
N ASP A 553 -14.88 -10.04 -10.05
CA ASP A 553 -16.03 -9.14 -10.20
C ASP A 553 -16.33 -8.90 -11.69
N GLU A 554 -17.55 -9.16 -12.10
CA GLU A 554 -18.07 -9.00 -13.46
C GLU A 554 -17.20 -9.70 -14.53
N PRO A 555 -16.95 -11.03 -14.43
CA PRO A 555 -16.27 -11.75 -15.51
C PRO A 555 -17.12 -11.71 -16.79
N LYS A 556 -16.46 -11.53 -17.95
CA LYS A 556 -17.12 -11.39 -19.27
C LYS A 556 -17.02 -12.62 -20.15
N GLY A 557 -16.51 -13.75 -19.63
CA GLY A 557 -16.34 -14.99 -20.36
C GLY A 557 -17.64 -15.80 -20.52
N ALA A 558 -17.49 -17.05 -20.99
CA ALA A 558 -18.60 -17.99 -21.19
C ALA A 558 -19.21 -18.52 -19.87
N SER A 559 -18.52 -18.34 -18.75
CA SER A 559 -18.97 -18.76 -17.42
C SER A 559 -18.88 -17.59 -16.43
N TYR A 560 -19.70 -17.67 -15.41
CA TYR A 560 -19.67 -16.78 -14.24
C TYR A 560 -19.63 -17.56 -12.92
N SER A 561 -19.49 -18.89 -13.00
CA SER A 561 -19.53 -19.77 -11.84
C SER A 561 -18.25 -19.68 -11.01
N GLY A 562 -18.39 -19.62 -9.68
CA GLY A 562 -17.27 -19.67 -8.75
C GLY A 562 -16.39 -20.92 -8.91
N SER A 563 -16.98 -22.07 -9.23
CA SER A 563 -16.23 -23.31 -9.49
C SER A 563 -15.36 -23.24 -10.75
N THR A 564 -15.82 -22.54 -11.78
CA THR A 564 -15.10 -22.46 -13.08
C THR A 564 -14.08 -21.33 -13.10
N ILE A 565 -14.34 -20.21 -12.42
CA ILE A 565 -13.52 -19.00 -12.48
C ILE A 565 -12.61 -18.89 -11.26
N SER A 566 -13.19 -18.73 -10.06
CA SER A 566 -12.40 -18.45 -8.84
C SER A 566 -11.76 -19.71 -8.26
N GLY A 567 -12.34 -20.89 -8.44
CA GLY A 567 -11.82 -22.16 -7.93
C GLY A 567 -10.43 -22.52 -8.44
N PRO A 568 -10.16 -22.49 -9.76
CA PRO A 568 -8.83 -22.73 -10.31
C PRO A 568 -7.79 -21.74 -9.82
N VAL A 569 -8.16 -20.47 -9.64
CA VAL A 569 -7.26 -19.42 -9.12
C VAL A 569 -6.91 -19.69 -7.65
N VAL A 570 -7.91 -20.08 -6.83
CA VAL A 570 -7.66 -20.51 -5.43
C VAL A 570 -6.72 -21.70 -5.40
N ARG A 571 -6.93 -22.70 -6.26
CA ARG A 571 -6.05 -23.89 -6.36
C ARG A 571 -4.61 -23.49 -6.64
N GLN A 572 -4.39 -22.64 -7.63
CA GLN A 572 -3.05 -22.16 -8.02
C GLN A 572 -2.36 -21.44 -6.86
N ILE A 573 -3.00 -20.42 -6.29
CA ILE A 573 -2.45 -19.62 -5.20
C ILE A 573 -2.18 -20.51 -3.97
N MET A 574 -3.16 -21.35 -3.58
CA MET A 574 -3.03 -22.21 -2.41
C MET A 574 -1.91 -23.23 -2.57
N GLN A 575 -1.73 -23.79 -3.75
CA GLN A 575 -0.65 -24.72 -4.04
C GLN A 575 0.73 -24.05 -3.88
N ASP A 576 0.89 -22.83 -4.37
CA ASP A 576 2.12 -22.09 -4.26
C ASP A 576 2.41 -21.71 -2.79
N ILE A 577 1.39 -21.26 -2.05
CA ILE A 577 1.51 -20.91 -0.62
C ILE A 577 1.88 -22.14 0.22
N LEU A 578 1.19 -23.27 0.06
CA LEU A 578 1.46 -24.47 0.86
C LEU A 578 2.88 -25.02 0.61
N ARG A 579 3.36 -24.96 -0.62
CA ARG A 579 4.74 -25.33 -0.95
C ARG A 579 5.74 -24.39 -0.29
N TYR A 580 5.50 -23.08 -0.36
CA TYR A 580 6.34 -22.07 0.25
C TYR A 580 6.40 -22.22 1.78
N LEU A 581 5.28 -22.45 2.44
CA LEU A 581 5.19 -22.68 3.88
C LEU A 581 5.79 -24.04 4.30
N GLY A 582 6.22 -24.87 3.34
CA GLY A 582 6.81 -26.18 3.62
C GLY A 582 5.81 -27.21 4.14
N VAL A 583 4.51 -27.01 3.92
CA VAL A 583 3.45 -27.98 4.27
C VAL A 583 3.66 -29.24 3.42
N LYS A 584 3.88 -30.37 4.08
CA LYS A 584 4.13 -31.64 3.38
C LYS A 584 2.83 -32.23 2.86
N PRO A 585 2.79 -32.71 1.60
CA PRO A 585 1.65 -33.48 1.12
C PRO A 585 1.53 -34.80 1.88
N ASN A 586 0.29 -35.28 2.08
CA ASN A 586 0.02 -36.55 2.75
C ASN A 586 0.69 -37.74 2.03
N ALA A 587 1.33 -38.64 2.79
CA ALA A 587 2.17 -39.73 2.30
C ALA A 587 1.49 -40.71 1.30
N GLN A 588 0.14 -40.75 1.23
CA GLN A 588 -0.59 -41.58 0.27
C GLN A 588 -0.64 -41.01 -1.17
N ALA A 589 -0.27 -39.74 -1.36
CA ALA A 589 -0.27 -39.07 -2.67
C ALA A 589 1.16 -38.93 -3.25
N VAL A 590 2.20 -39.35 -2.53
CA VAL A 590 3.61 -39.25 -2.94
C VAL A 590 4.05 -40.60 -3.60
N ILE A 591 3.31 -41.04 -4.61
CA ILE A 591 3.91 -41.92 -5.60
C ILE A 591 4.20 -41.04 -6.82
N GLU A 592 5.51 -40.75 -6.99
CA GLU A 592 6.12 -39.96 -8.07
C GLU A 592 6.23 -38.43 -7.83
N ASN A 593 7.16 -38.02 -6.96
CA ASN A 593 8.05 -36.94 -7.35
C ASN A 593 9.28 -36.92 -6.42
N ASN A 594 10.41 -37.17 -7.04
CA ASN A 594 11.74 -37.18 -6.47
C ASN A 594 12.02 -35.89 -5.66
N ASP A 595 12.52 -36.06 -4.44
CA ASP A 595 12.96 -35.01 -3.49
C ASP A 595 14.22 -34.23 -3.97
N SER A 596 14.37 -33.99 -5.26
CA SER A 596 15.47 -33.19 -5.80
C SER A 596 15.17 -31.70 -5.69
N LYS A 597 15.59 -31.10 -4.59
CA LYS A 597 15.64 -29.64 -4.48
C LYS A 597 16.77 -29.11 -5.39
N ILE A 598 16.43 -28.22 -6.28
CA ILE A 598 17.36 -27.54 -7.19
C ILE A 598 17.72 -26.19 -6.58
N VAL A 599 19.02 -25.89 -6.55
CA VAL A 599 19.50 -24.56 -6.14
C VAL A 599 19.37 -23.62 -7.32
N ILE A 600 18.72 -22.46 -7.12
CA ILE A 600 18.65 -21.42 -8.14
C ILE A 600 20.07 -20.88 -8.37
N PRO A 601 20.58 -20.94 -9.63
CA PRO A 601 21.91 -20.44 -9.93
C PRO A 601 22.00 -18.91 -9.81
N GLU A 602 23.22 -18.35 -9.76
CA GLU A 602 23.41 -16.91 -9.86
C GLU A 602 23.08 -16.46 -11.29
N ILE A 603 21.97 -15.74 -11.43
CA ILE A 603 21.38 -15.33 -12.72
C ILE A 603 21.35 -13.81 -12.90
N ARG A 604 21.69 -13.04 -11.87
CA ARG A 604 21.71 -11.57 -11.93
C ARG A 604 22.81 -11.05 -12.85
N ASN A 605 22.58 -9.93 -13.49
CA ASN A 605 23.46 -9.28 -14.47
C ASN A 605 23.76 -10.15 -15.71
N ARG A 606 22.93 -11.14 -16.01
CA ARG A 606 23.04 -12.01 -17.19
C ARG A 606 21.88 -11.75 -18.14
N LYS A 607 22.09 -12.03 -19.44
CA LYS A 607 21.03 -11.87 -20.45
C LYS A 607 19.88 -12.83 -20.17
N TYR A 608 18.67 -12.35 -20.30
CA TYR A 608 17.46 -13.16 -20.11
C TYR A 608 17.49 -14.44 -20.96
N SER A 609 17.90 -14.36 -22.23
CA SER A 609 17.95 -15.53 -23.12
C SER A 609 18.89 -16.63 -22.62
N GLU A 610 19.98 -16.29 -21.95
CA GLU A 610 20.93 -17.26 -21.37
C GLU A 610 20.36 -17.89 -20.10
N VAL A 611 19.74 -17.05 -19.25
CA VAL A 611 19.15 -17.47 -17.97
C VAL A 611 17.94 -18.37 -18.21
N ALA A 612 17.08 -18.04 -19.18
CA ALA A 612 15.94 -18.86 -19.53
C ALA A 612 16.33 -20.29 -19.93
N ILE A 613 17.34 -20.44 -20.80
CA ILE A 613 17.85 -21.75 -21.21
C ILE A 613 18.47 -22.54 -20.04
N GLU A 614 19.15 -21.85 -19.12
CA GLU A 614 19.76 -22.51 -17.95
C GLU A 614 18.70 -23.00 -16.96
N LEU A 615 17.67 -22.19 -16.67
CA LEU A 615 16.58 -22.58 -15.80
C LEU A 615 15.79 -23.75 -16.38
N GLU A 616 15.50 -23.74 -17.70
CA GLU A 616 14.84 -24.85 -18.38
C GLU A 616 15.64 -26.15 -18.30
N LYS A 617 16.98 -26.10 -18.47
CA LYS A 617 17.86 -27.27 -18.32
C LYS A 617 17.86 -27.84 -16.91
N LEU A 618 17.64 -27.00 -15.91
CA LEU A 618 17.48 -27.41 -14.52
C LEU A 618 16.07 -27.91 -14.19
N GLY A 619 15.13 -27.87 -15.14
CA GLY A 619 13.74 -28.23 -14.90
C GLY A 619 13.00 -27.20 -14.05
N ILE A 620 13.45 -25.95 -14.09
CA ILE A 620 12.83 -24.81 -13.40
C ILE A 620 12.12 -23.95 -14.47
N GLY A 621 10.83 -23.73 -14.30
CA GLY A 621 10.08 -22.76 -15.11
C GLY A 621 10.54 -21.33 -14.81
N HIS A 622 10.34 -20.42 -15.73
CA HIS A 622 10.57 -18.99 -15.50
C HIS A 622 9.43 -18.15 -16.03
N VAL A 623 9.20 -17.01 -15.41
CA VAL A 623 8.18 -16.01 -15.79
C VAL A 623 8.80 -14.63 -15.70
N LEU A 624 8.41 -13.75 -16.62
CA LEU A 624 8.76 -12.34 -16.56
C LEU A 624 7.74 -11.58 -15.72
N ASP A 625 8.18 -10.50 -15.09
CA ASP A 625 7.24 -9.54 -14.50
C ASP A 625 6.32 -8.98 -15.59
N ALA A 626 5.01 -9.02 -15.36
CA ALA A 626 3.96 -8.73 -16.33
C ALA A 626 3.95 -7.29 -16.88
N GLN A 627 4.87 -6.43 -16.44
CA GLN A 627 4.97 -5.04 -16.90
C GLN A 627 5.93 -4.83 -18.07
N GLN A 628 6.66 -5.85 -18.48
CA GLN A 628 7.63 -5.71 -19.55
C GLN A 628 7.11 -6.32 -20.84
N GLU A 629 6.97 -5.52 -21.89
CA GLU A 629 6.99 -6.07 -23.25
C GLU A 629 8.19 -7.01 -23.35
N ILE A 630 7.99 -8.20 -23.94
CA ILE A 630 8.99 -9.26 -24.00
C ILE A 630 10.24 -8.75 -24.71
N ASP A 631 11.06 -7.98 -24.03
CA ASP A 631 12.39 -7.64 -24.49
C ASP A 631 13.36 -8.77 -24.12
N THR A 632 13.47 -9.74 -25.03
CA THR A 632 14.39 -10.87 -24.91
C THR A 632 15.87 -10.45 -24.89
N SER A 633 16.18 -9.17 -25.11
CA SER A 633 17.53 -8.59 -25.07
C SER A 633 17.90 -8.06 -23.68
N GLY A 634 16.94 -7.98 -22.74
CA GLY A 634 17.11 -7.43 -21.40
C GLY A 634 18.06 -8.24 -20.53
N ILE A 635 18.57 -7.59 -19.50
CA ILE A 635 19.44 -8.21 -18.47
C ILE A 635 18.59 -8.54 -17.24
N VAL A 636 18.74 -9.75 -16.71
CA VAL A 636 18.10 -10.14 -15.44
C VAL A 636 18.76 -9.35 -14.32
N ILE A 637 18.01 -8.47 -13.69
CA ILE A 637 18.48 -7.64 -12.58
C ILE A 637 18.25 -8.31 -11.23
N ASP A 638 17.20 -9.12 -11.12
CA ASP A 638 16.88 -9.87 -9.93
C ASP A 638 15.97 -11.07 -10.26
N SER A 639 15.76 -11.95 -9.28
CA SER A 639 14.80 -13.05 -9.39
C SER A 639 14.13 -13.36 -8.08
N PHE A 640 12.99 -14.03 -8.19
CA PHE A 640 12.33 -14.61 -7.04
C PHE A 640 11.84 -16.03 -7.37
N PRO A 641 12.14 -17.03 -6.51
CA PRO A 641 13.10 -17.01 -5.38
C PRO A 641 14.51 -16.55 -5.78
N LYS A 642 15.32 -16.15 -4.78
CA LYS A 642 16.64 -15.55 -5.00
C LYS A 642 17.68 -16.59 -5.48
N PRO A 643 18.76 -16.16 -6.15
CA PRO A 643 19.92 -17.01 -6.38
C PRO A 643 20.43 -17.61 -5.05
N GLY A 644 20.66 -18.93 -5.04
CA GLY A 644 21.05 -19.68 -3.84
C GLY A 644 19.90 -20.35 -3.09
N ASP A 645 18.65 -19.95 -3.31
CA ASP A 645 17.47 -20.59 -2.73
C ASP A 645 17.28 -22.01 -3.31
N LYS A 646 16.76 -22.92 -2.47
CA LYS A 646 16.44 -24.29 -2.87
C LYS A 646 14.96 -24.42 -3.18
N VAL A 647 14.66 -24.73 -4.43
CA VAL A 647 13.29 -24.92 -4.92
C VAL A 647 13.03 -26.36 -5.38
N PRO A 648 11.83 -26.89 -5.25
CA PRO A 648 11.45 -28.17 -5.84
C PRO A 648 11.58 -28.17 -7.37
N GLN A 649 11.88 -29.32 -7.98
CA GLN A 649 11.87 -29.47 -9.43
C GLN A 649 10.46 -29.14 -9.99
N GLY A 650 10.40 -28.39 -11.10
CA GLY A 650 9.16 -27.89 -11.68
C GLY A 650 8.64 -26.59 -11.05
N SER A 651 9.36 -26.01 -10.08
CA SER A 651 9.06 -24.65 -9.60
C SER A 651 9.28 -23.61 -10.70
N SER A 652 8.60 -22.46 -10.60
CA SER A 652 8.84 -21.31 -11.49
C SER A 652 9.57 -20.21 -10.74
N VAL A 653 10.54 -19.59 -11.42
CA VAL A 653 11.30 -18.43 -10.93
C VAL A 653 10.81 -17.19 -11.68
N MET A 654 10.42 -16.15 -10.96
CA MET A 654 10.12 -14.84 -11.54
C MET A 654 11.45 -14.13 -11.82
N LEU A 655 11.58 -13.59 -13.03
CA LEU A 655 12.75 -12.83 -13.45
C LEU A 655 12.37 -11.36 -13.62
N TYR A 656 13.10 -10.49 -12.98
CA TYR A 656 13.00 -9.05 -13.15
C TYR A 656 14.04 -8.63 -14.19
N ILE A 657 13.57 -8.06 -15.30
CA ILE A 657 14.44 -7.64 -16.42
C ILE A 657 14.53 -6.13 -16.42
N GLY A 658 15.77 -5.59 -16.45
CA GLY A 658 16.02 -4.19 -16.74
C GLY A 658 16.29 -4.01 -18.24
N SER A 659 15.78 -2.92 -18.81
CA SER A 659 16.19 -2.53 -20.16
C SER A 659 17.68 -2.13 -20.13
N SER A 660 18.41 -2.38 -21.20
CA SER A 660 19.80 -1.93 -21.33
C SER A 660 19.97 -0.40 -21.29
N THR A 661 18.86 0.33 -21.21
CA THR A 661 18.76 1.80 -21.11
C THR A 661 18.39 2.28 -19.71
N ASP A 662 17.83 1.42 -18.83
CA ASP A 662 17.58 1.78 -17.44
C ASP A 662 18.82 1.50 -16.59
N GLU A 663 19.51 2.57 -16.20
CA GLU A 663 20.71 2.57 -15.36
C GLU A 663 20.37 2.19 -13.89
N THR A 664 19.64 1.09 -13.67
CA THR A 664 19.38 0.55 -12.34
C THR A 664 20.48 -0.43 -11.91
N ILE A 665 20.90 -0.31 -10.67
CA ILE A 665 22.01 -1.07 -10.08
C ILE A 665 21.51 -1.66 -8.76
N ILE A 666 21.99 -2.84 -8.43
CA ILE A 666 21.75 -3.43 -7.10
C ILE A 666 22.79 -2.87 -6.12
N MET A 667 22.32 -2.33 -5.01
CA MET A 667 23.18 -1.80 -3.95
C MET A 667 24.05 -2.92 -3.36
N PRO A 668 25.38 -2.80 -3.43
CA PRO A 668 26.28 -3.83 -2.91
C PRO A 668 26.30 -3.86 -1.39
N ASP A 669 26.70 -4.98 -0.81
CA ASP A 669 27.01 -5.05 0.62
C ASP A 669 28.32 -4.30 0.90
N LEU A 670 28.22 -3.25 1.69
CA LEU A 670 29.32 -2.38 2.08
C LEU A 670 29.86 -2.68 3.48
N SER A 671 29.23 -3.59 4.23
CA SER A 671 29.59 -3.91 5.61
C SER A 671 31.06 -4.26 5.74
N GLY A 672 31.75 -3.69 6.72
CA GLY A 672 33.15 -3.94 7.03
C GLY A 672 34.17 -3.33 6.05
N LYS A 673 33.74 -2.64 4.99
CA LYS A 673 34.61 -1.96 4.02
C LYS A 673 35.03 -0.59 4.54
N THR A 674 36.22 -0.15 4.20
CA THR A 674 36.71 1.19 4.55
C THR A 674 36.09 2.27 3.67
N VAL A 675 36.11 3.51 4.12
CA VAL A 675 35.60 4.68 3.36
C VAL A 675 36.18 4.70 1.93
N LYS A 676 37.47 4.36 1.77
CA LYS A 676 38.14 4.34 0.47
C LYS A 676 37.58 3.25 -0.45
N GLU A 677 37.41 2.03 0.06
CA GLU A 677 36.85 0.89 -0.70
C GLU A 677 35.38 1.16 -1.08
N VAL A 678 34.59 1.74 -0.18
CA VAL A 678 33.20 2.13 -0.46
C VAL A 678 33.15 3.22 -1.53
N THR A 679 34.04 4.23 -1.43
CA THR A 679 34.13 5.32 -2.44
C THR A 679 34.42 4.76 -3.83
N GLU A 680 35.40 3.86 -3.91
CA GLU A 680 35.82 3.27 -5.20
C GLU A 680 34.73 2.37 -5.80
N LEU A 681 34.09 1.56 -4.94
CA LEU A 681 33.01 0.66 -5.33
C LEU A 681 31.78 1.41 -5.84
N LEU A 682 31.25 2.33 -5.04
CA LEU A 682 30.05 3.10 -5.38
C LEU A 682 30.28 4.05 -6.56
N LYS A 683 31.48 4.66 -6.65
CA LYS A 683 31.84 5.50 -7.80
C LYS A 683 31.88 4.71 -9.11
N ASN A 684 32.44 3.49 -9.09
CA ASN A 684 32.45 2.63 -10.29
C ASN A 684 31.04 2.18 -10.70
N MET A 685 30.12 2.13 -9.74
CA MET A 685 28.72 1.80 -9.98
C MET A 685 27.86 3.03 -10.32
N GLY A 686 28.44 4.25 -10.23
CA GLY A 686 27.70 5.48 -10.50
C GLY A 686 26.72 5.86 -9.39
N ILE A 687 26.99 5.44 -8.14
CA ILE A 687 26.23 5.79 -6.95
C ILE A 687 27.03 6.84 -6.18
N GLU A 688 26.41 7.99 -5.90
CA GLU A 688 26.99 8.98 -5.00
C GLU A 688 26.65 8.61 -3.55
N PHE A 689 27.57 8.86 -2.61
CA PHE A 689 27.28 8.61 -1.21
C PHE A 689 27.84 9.70 -0.30
N THR A 690 27.22 9.85 0.86
CA THR A 690 27.67 10.73 1.93
C THR A 690 28.26 9.87 3.05
N PRO A 691 29.56 9.95 3.32
CA PRO A 691 30.16 9.26 4.45
C PRO A 691 29.77 9.95 5.76
N VAL A 692 29.38 9.15 6.76
CA VAL A 692 29.13 9.61 8.13
C VAL A 692 30.08 8.82 9.04
N GLY A 693 30.99 9.51 9.72
CA GLY A 693 31.99 8.87 10.57
C GLY A 693 33.29 8.48 9.85
N SER A 694 34.12 7.63 10.45
CA SER A 694 35.40 7.18 9.93
C SER A 694 35.71 5.77 10.42
N GLY A 695 36.32 4.91 9.57
CA GLY A 695 36.63 3.51 9.89
C GLY A 695 36.04 2.56 8.88
N LYS A 696 35.28 1.56 9.35
CA LYS A 696 34.63 0.56 8.52
C LYS A 696 33.13 0.80 8.47
N ALA A 697 32.52 0.54 7.32
CA ALA A 697 31.07 0.66 7.14
C ALA A 697 30.33 -0.31 8.08
N VAL A 698 29.45 0.25 8.90
CA VAL A 698 28.60 -0.50 9.86
C VAL A 698 27.13 -0.47 9.46
N LYS A 699 26.72 0.59 8.72
CA LYS A 699 25.33 0.74 8.25
C LYS A 699 25.32 1.43 6.90
N GLN A 700 24.42 1.00 6.04
CA GLN A 700 24.21 1.61 4.72
C GLN A 700 22.73 1.81 4.43
N MET A 701 22.41 2.84 3.66
CA MET A 701 21.09 3.11 3.15
C MET A 701 21.20 3.64 1.70
N PRO A 702 20.55 3.03 0.71
CA PRO A 702 19.72 1.81 0.79
C PRO A 702 20.49 0.56 1.22
N SER A 703 19.75 -0.44 1.75
CA SER A 703 20.33 -1.71 2.20
C SER A 703 20.95 -2.51 1.04
N ALA A 704 21.87 -3.40 1.35
CA ALA A 704 22.44 -4.32 0.37
C ALA A 704 21.35 -5.13 -0.34
N GLY A 705 21.41 -5.22 -1.68
CA GLY A 705 20.43 -5.91 -2.50
C GLY A 705 19.26 -5.04 -2.97
N THR A 706 19.12 -3.81 -2.51
CA THR A 706 18.09 -2.86 -2.99
C THR A 706 18.42 -2.36 -4.40
N MET A 707 17.43 -2.31 -5.29
CA MET A 707 17.58 -1.71 -6.61
C MET A 707 17.63 -0.19 -6.51
N VAL A 708 18.67 0.42 -7.05
CA VAL A 708 18.88 1.87 -7.09
C VAL A 708 19.20 2.32 -8.51
N LYS A 709 18.74 3.49 -8.91
CA LYS A 709 19.18 4.09 -10.20
C LYS A 709 20.57 4.67 -10.07
N LYS A 710 21.39 4.59 -11.13
CA LYS A 710 22.63 5.37 -11.23
C LYS A 710 22.35 6.84 -10.95
N GLY A 711 23.22 7.50 -10.19
CA GLY A 711 23.03 8.87 -9.72
C GLY A 711 22.20 9.01 -8.44
N ASN A 712 21.65 7.92 -7.90
CA ASN A 712 21.08 7.95 -6.55
C ASN A 712 22.19 8.14 -5.50
N MET A 713 21.83 8.81 -4.40
CA MET A 713 22.75 9.03 -3.28
C MET A 713 22.52 7.94 -2.22
N ALA A 714 23.58 7.35 -1.75
CA ALA A 714 23.57 6.44 -0.60
C ALA A 714 24.11 7.15 0.64
N SER A 715 23.68 6.74 1.82
CA SER A 715 24.28 7.10 3.10
C SER A 715 25.00 5.88 3.67
N VAL A 716 26.23 6.06 4.12
CA VAL A 716 27.04 4.99 4.74
C VAL A 716 27.67 5.51 6.01
N GLU A 717 27.35 4.84 7.12
CA GLU A 717 27.92 5.14 8.43
C GLU A 717 29.17 4.27 8.64
N PHE A 718 30.23 4.88 9.16
CA PHE A 718 31.53 4.26 9.41
C PHE A 718 31.90 4.42 10.89
N GLU A 719 32.34 3.33 11.50
CA GLU A 719 32.91 3.28 12.84
C GLU A 719 34.28 2.63 12.87
#